data_7f210d232a7b0773d9479d7630c1aab7
#
_entry.id   7f210d232a7b0773d9479d7630c1aab7
#
_cell.length_a   1.000
_cell.length_b   1.000
_cell.length_c   1.000
_cell.angle_alpha   90.00
_cell.angle_beta   90.00
_cell.angle_gamma   90.00
#
_symmetry.space_group_name_H-M   'P 1'
#
loop_
_entity.id
_entity.type
_entity.pdbx_description
1 polymer ?
#
loop_
_entity_poly.entity_id
_entity_poly.type
_entity_poly.pdbx_seq_one_letter_code
_entity_poly.pdbx_strand_id
1 'polypeptide(L)'
;MDINLEQLKQELWNATDYGRQFFEDEFASEIARNRGRLKGFAVRTEDKTGSCHINQKTSDKGPAPYTFTDFGVENKGMNAIDYVVKRDHCTFWEALKKLCSQYGVPLPEGNKVTPTVEFSSNVEEDEGFWKVNFSSSYKNKKLLQRLFPFYTEELLKEYVFKEIESYQTVGVNEKGNKYKKTTIANADFPIFGYDKGDYVKIYQPYSPKGDAFIHKHSFVGDKSGKRIIYGWDRLFEKVEYETIQQVIKDLKTARNSETKKDLLAQLDALKLETVIIATGGTDGINIASLGYDVIWFNSETEVINSQEYYELSQIAKNIYYIPDLDETGVKQAVQIADSFLDIKLVWLPKDLKYSKKKDFADWLRREKNAGKEILQAIFAKMLNQALNFRFWTFSDKGTVQFNPTKIIHFLHLKGFYTFASNYSEQKEDECEFVSLKQGKLEKILSTDIKKYVLEWIDNKVYNEQVRNRVFSAAAFQPSHLKMLPIFDKDITNYGRSYQWYFFANEAIKIQKDSIASYKYSGALKVQFWKDEIINHNISLLTPFFEKYTDEQGRTRIKILNKDSNYFKVLINSSRIYWERDANEEHKDLNPFGIASENLTEAENYEQELHLMNKIYCVGYMLHQHKRESESFIVIGTDYKGGNSVKGSYGGTGKSFLVNGIRKMLKSKYIDGKTLGNNKFPYDKVTEKTRLVFLDDMNFNQDFRDFYNKVTGDFEANHKGG
;
A
#
# COMPACT_ATOMS: atom_id res chain seq x y z
N MET A 1 -17.78 23.37 19.88
CA MET A 1 -18.28 22.47 20.92
C MET A 1 -17.33 21.30 20.98
N ASP A 2 -16.66 21.12 22.11
CA ASP A 2 -15.90 19.88 22.31
C ASP A 2 -16.90 18.73 22.26
N ILE A 3 -16.71 17.80 21.34
CA ILE A 3 -17.43 16.54 21.34
C ILE A 3 -17.21 15.96 22.73
N ASN A 4 -18.26 15.80 23.51
CA ASN A 4 -18.12 15.19 24.83
C ASN A 4 -17.79 13.72 24.64
N LEU A 5 -16.50 13.45 24.48
CA LEU A 5 -15.94 12.12 24.25
C LEU A 5 -16.40 11.10 25.31
N GLU A 6 -16.55 11.57 26.53
CA GLU A 6 -17.01 10.71 27.63
C GLU A 6 -18.49 10.35 27.46
N GLN A 7 -19.32 11.27 26.97
CA GLN A 7 -20.71 10.98 26.66
C GLN A 7 -20.83 9.96 25.53
N LEU A 8 -20.08 10.11 24.44
CA LEU A 8 -20.10 9.16 23.34
C LEU A 8 -19.62 7.77 23.74
N LYS A 9 -18.60 7.71 24.58
CA LYS A 9 -18.16 6.44 25.19
C LYS A 9 -19.27 5.83 26.04
N GLN A 10 -19.94 6.65 26.85
CA GLN A 10 -21.00 6.15 27.71
C GLN A 10 -22.21 5.62 26.90
N GLU A 11 -22.57 6.29 25.81
CA GLU A 11 -23.59 5.81 24.89
C GLU A 11 -23.20 4.47 24.25
N LEU A 12 -21.93 4.32 23.83
CA LEU A 12 -21.40 3.04 23.34
C LEU A 12 -21.43 1.95 24.41
N TRP A 13 -21.03 2.27 25.64
CA TRP A 13 -21.06 1.32 26.75
C TRP A 13 -22.50 0.88 27.09
N ASN A 14 -23.44 1.79 27.03
CA ASN A 14 -24.85 1.47 27.24
C ASN A 14 -25.39 0.58 26.10
N ALA A 15 -25.02 0.85 24.86
CA ALA A 15 -25.45 0.07 23.67
C ALA A 15 -24.83 -1.33 23.61
N THR A 16 -23.71 -1.58 24.29
CA THR A 16 -22.95 -2.84 24.22
C THR A 16 -22.86 -3.60 25.53
N ASP A 17 -23.70 -3.30 26.52
CA ASP A 17 -23.61 -3.82 27.88
C ASP A 17 -22.16 -3.68 28.40
N TYR A 18 -21.66 -2.45 28.45
CA TYR A 18 -20.28 -2.09 28.82
C TYR A 18 -19.19 -2.81 28.02
N GLY A 19 -19.47 -3.11 26.73
CA GLY A 19 -18.55 -3.79 25.82
C GLY A 19 -18.60 -5.31 25.90
N ARG A 20 -19.49 -5.88 26.71
CA ARG A 20 -19.68 -7.33 26.80
C ARG A 20 -20.13 -7.91 25.48
N GLN A 21 -21.18 -7.34 24.88
CA GLN A 21 -21.74 -7.82 23.62
C GLN A 21 -20.68 -7.83 22.51
N PHE A 22 -19.85 -6.81 22.44
CA PHE A 22 -18.74 -6.78 21.48
C PHE A 22 -17.83 -8.02 21.60
N PHE A 23 -17.42 -8.39 22.82
CA PHE A 23 -16.55 -9.54 23.01
C PHE A 23 -17.27 -10.88 22.82
N GLU A 24 -18.56 -10.95 23.13
CA GLU A 24 -19.38 -12.13 22.84
C GLU A 24 -19.56 -12.32 21.31
N ASP A 25 -19.72 -11.25 20.55
CA ASP A 25 -19.79 -11.28 19.08
C ASP A 25 -18.43 -11.64 18.46
N GLU A 26 -17.35 -11.02 18.95
CA GLU A 26 -15.98 -11.20 18.43
C GLU A 26 -15.46 -12.63 18.64
N PHE A 27 -15.75 -13.22 19.80
CA PHE A 27 -15.28 -14.53 20.21
C PHE A 27 -16.42 -15.56 20.29
N ALA A 28 -17.48 -15.39 19.51
CA ALA A 28 -18.67 -16.21 19.58
C ALA A 28 -18.38 -17.71 19.45
N SER A 29 -17.50 -18.10 18.54
CA SER A 29 -17.13 -19.48 18.31
C SER A 29 -16.29 -20.09 19.44
N GLU A 30 -15.37 -19.31 19.99
CA GLU A 30 -14.48 -19.71 21.08
C GLU A 30 -15.23 -19.85 22.41
N ILE A 31 -16.12 -18.89 22.69
CA ILE A 31 -17.00 -18.91 23.84
C ILE A 31 -17.98 -20.09 23.77
N ALA A 32 -18.54 -20.37 22.59
CA ALA A 32 -19.44 -21.52 22.40
C ALA A 32 -18.71 -22.86 22.66
N ARG A 33 -17.47 -23.02 22.18
CA ARG A 33 -16.62 -24.20 22.50
C ARG A 33 -16.35 -24.32 23.99
N ASN A 34 -16.26 -23.20 24.71
CA ASN A 34 -16.07 -23.15 26.15
C ASN A 34 -17.41 -23.22 26.94
N ARG A 35 -18.46 -23.79 26.36
CA ARG A 35 -19.79 -23.92 26.97
C ARG A 35 -20.40 -22.59 27.43
N GLY A 36 -20.20 -21.52 26.68
CA GLY A 36 -20.71 -20.18 26.96
C GLY A 36 -19.97 -19.43 28.09
N ARG A 37 -18.85 -19.95 28.58
CA ARG A 37 -18.11 -19.33 29.69
C ARG A 37 -17.15 -18.27 29.14
N LEU A 38 -17.19 -17.06 29.73
CA LEU A 38 -16.35 -15.93 29.40
C LEU A 38 -14.94 -15.99 30.00
N LYS A 39 -14.62 -17.04 30.75
CA LYS A 39 -13.31 -17.27 31.40
C LYS A 39 -12.78 -18.63 31.02
N GLY A 40 -11.49 -18.67 30.69
CA GLY A 40 -10.81 -19.93 30.40
C GLY A 40 -11.13 -20.46 29.00
N PHE A 41 -11.26 -19.60 27.98
CA PHE A 41 -11.38 -20.00 26.59
C PHE A 41 -10.08 -19.75 25.80
N ALA A 42 -9.90 -20.45 24.70
CA ALA A 42 -8.72 -20.36 23.86
C ALA A 42 -9.06 -19.62 22.57
N VAL A 43 -8.28 -18.59 22.23
CA VAL A 43 -8.36 -17.85 20.96
C VAL A 43 -7.27 -18.31 20.01
N ARG A 44 -6.13 -18.76 20.52
CA ARG A 44 -4.99 -19.26 19.75
C ARG A 44 -5.03 -20.78 19.66
N THR A 45 -4.66 -21.33 18.52
CA THR A 45 -4.56 -22.80 18.30
C THR A 45 -3.57 -23.48 19.24
N GLU A 46 -2.55 -22.75 19.71
CA GLU A 46 -1.51 -23.23 20.62
C GLU A 46 -1.95 -23.24 22.09
N ASP A 47 -3.03 -22.53 22.42
CA ASP A 47 -3.54 -22.42 23.78
C ASP A 47 -4.40 -23.62 24.16
N LYS A 48 -3.76 -24.65 24.75
CA LYS A 48 -4.43 -25.88 25.22
C LYS A 48 -5.14 -25.71 26.55
N THR A 49 -4.90 -24.61 27.28
CA THR A 49 -5.36 -24.40 28.66
C THR A 49 -6.47 -23.37 28.80
N GLY A 50 -6.75 -22.61 27.73
CA GLY A 50 -7.76 -21.55 27.74
C GLY A 50 -7.32 -20.34 28.57
N SER A 51 -6.35 -19.59 28.06
CA SER A 51 -5.76 -18.43 28.76
C SER A 51 -6.56 -17.13 28.61
N CYS A 52 -7.63 -17.11 27.82
CA CYS A 52 -8.39 -15.90 27.53
C CYS A 52 -9.55 -15.70 28.49
N HIS A 53 -9.69 -14.49 29.02
CA HIS A 53 -10.74 -14.12 29.95
C HIS A 53 -11.40 -12.80 29.55
N ILE A 54 -12.72 -12.71 29.64
CA ILE A 54 -13.50 -11.49 29.54
C ILE A 54 -14.06 -11.20 30.95
N ASN A 55 -13.64 -10.10 31.54
CA ASN A 55 -13.96 -9.73 32.91
C ASN A 55 -14.45 -8.28 33.00
N GLN A 56 -15.36 -8.03 33.94
CA GLN A 56 -15.74 -6.68 34.33
C GLN A 56 -15.21 -6.40 35.75
N LYS A 57 -14.57 -5.24 35.92
CA LYS A 57 -14.19 -4.75 37.25
C LYS A 57 -15.29 -3.84 37.78
N THR A 58 -15.71 -4.07 39.01
CA THR A 58 -16.59 -3.14 39.75
C THR A 58 -15.74 -2.15 40.48
N SER A 59 -16.10 -0.86 40.42
CA SER A 59 -15.48 0.20 41.24
C SER A 59 -16.56 0.97 41.99
N ASP A 60 -16.19 1.73 43.02
CA ASP A 60 -17.10 2.60 43.76
C ASP A 60 -17.79 3.67 42.90
N LYS A 61 -17.35 3.83 41.65
CA LYS A 61 -17.92 4.77 40.64
C LYS A 61 -18.89 4.14 39.68
N GLY A 62 -19.24 2.85 39.86
CA GLY A 62 -20.12 2.09 39.00
C GLY A 62 -19.39 1.02 38.16
N PRO A 63 -20.13 0.31 37.28
CA PRO A 63 -19.55 -0.74 36.45
C PRO A 63 -18.52 -0.17 35.45
N ALA A 64 -17.32 -0.73 35.48
CA ALA A 64 -16.29 -0.43 34.47
C ALA A 64 -16.57 -1.23 33.17
N PRO A 65 -16.05 -0.80 32.01
CA PRO A 65 -16.13 -1.58 30.78
C PRO A 65 -15.53 -2.98 30.96
N TYR A 66 -16.14 -3.98 30.29
CA TYR A 66 -15.55 -5.31 30.17
C TYR A 66 -14.18 -5.23 29.49
N THR A 67 -13.28 -6.08 29.96
CA THR A 67 -11.92 -6.18 29.40
C THR A 67 -11.61 -7.60 29.00
N PHE A 68 -11.04 -7.76 27.81
CA PHE A 68 -10.44 -9.00 27.34
C PHE A 68 -8.97 -9.04 27.77
N THR A 69 -8.54 -10.18 28.29
CA THR A 69 -7.14 -10.45 28.67
C THR A 69 -6.77 -11.84 28.16
N ASP A 70 -5.66 -11.94 27.43
CA ASP A 70 -5.01 -13.20 27.08
C ASP A 70 -3.77 -13.37 27.96
N PHE A 71 -3.90 -14.12 29.05
CA PHE A 71 -2.82 -14.34 30.02
C PHE A 71 -1.62 -15.11 29.45
N GLY A 72 -1.77 -15.73 28.27
CA GLY A 72 -0.68 -16.40 27.59
C GLY A 72 0.22 -15.44 26.78
N VAL A 73 -0.22 -14.19 26.57
CA VAL A 73 0.52 -13.17 25.82
C VAL A 73 0.82 -11.96 26.68
N GLU A 74 -0.17 -11.41 27.37
CA GLU A 74 -0.05 -10.15 28.12
C GLU A 74 -1.05 -10.13 29.28
N ASN A 75 -0.59 -9.75 30.48
CA ASN A 75 -1.46 -9.63 31.66
C ASN A 75 -2.29 -8.34 31.71
N LYS A 76 -2.37 -7.59 30.62
CA LYS A 76 -3.10 -6.31 30.56
C LYS A 76 -4.44 -6.49 29.89
N GLY A 77 -5.52 -6.19 30.60
CA GLY A 77 -6.87 -6.18 30.03
C GLY A 77 -7.09 -5.01 29.10
N MET A 78 -7.74 -5.26 27.96
CA MET A 78 -8.12 -4.27 26.95
C MET A 78 -9.64 -4.17 26.89
N ASN A 79 -10.21 -2.96 26.95
CA ASN A 79 -11.62 -2.74 26.67
C ASN A 79 -11.91 -2.90 25.16
N ALA A 80 -13.18 -2.87 24.75
CA ALA A 80 -13.55 -3.06 23.35
C ALA A 80 -12.87 -2.06 22.39
N ILE A 81 -12.73 -0.81 22.79
CA ILE A 81 -12.06 0.22 21.96
C ILE A 81 -10.57 -0.08 21.82
N ASP A 82 -9.88 -0.36 22.93
CA ASP A 82 -8.45 -0.68 22.93
C ASP A 82 -8.17 -1.97 22.14
N TYR A 83 -9.07 -2.95 22.25
CA TYR A 83 -8.98 -4.18 21.49
C TYR A 83 -9.07 -3.93 19.98
N VAL A 84 -10.05 -3.14 19.52
CA VAL A 84 -10.19 -2.78 18.10
C VAL A 84 -9.01 -1.95 17.61
N VAL A 85 -8.47 -1.03 18.43
CA VAL A 85 -7.23 -0.31 18.11
C VAL A 85 -6.08 -1.27 17.82
N LYS A 86 -5.88 -2.29 18.69
CA LYS A 86 -4.81 -3.28 18.55
C LYS A 86 -5.06 -4.24 17.38
N ARG A 87 -6.26 -4.78 17.25
CA ARG A 87 -6.65 -5.74 16.20
C ARG A 87 -6.54 -5.15 14.80
N ASP A 88 -7.08 -3.92 14.61
CA ASP A 88 -7.21 -3.27 13.31
C ASP A 88 -6.07 -2.30 13.01
N HIS A 89 -5.11 -2.15 13.92
CA HIS A 89 -4.00 -1.17 13.83
C HIS A 89 -4.52 0.24 13.49
N CYS A 90 -5.60 0.66 14.15
CA CYS A 90 -6.28 1.92 13.89
C CYS A 90 -6.16 2.89 15.07
N THR A 91 -6.51 4.17 14.85
CA THR A 91 -6.53 5.16 15.93
C THR A 91 -7.72 4.93 16.86
N PHE A 92 -7.65 5.47 18.09
CA PHE A 92 -8.75 5.44 19.05
C PHE A 92 -10.06 5.97 18.45
N TRP A 93 -10.03 7.07 17.67
CA TRP A 93 -11.20 7.63 17.02
C TRP A 93 -11.77 6.73 15.91
N GLU A 94 -10.93 6.10 15.14
CA GLU A 94 -11.37 5.15 14.12
C GLU A 94 -12.01 3.91 14.75
N ALA A 95 -11.43 3.40 15.84
CA ALA A 95 -12.01 2.29 16.60
C ALA A 95 -13.37 2.67 17.20
N LEU A 96 -13.46 3.85 17.84
CA LEU A 96 -14.70 4.34 18.42
C LEU A 96 -15.80 4.52 17.36
N LYS A 97 -15.47 5.12 16.21
CA LYS A 97 -16.41 5.26 15.08
C LYS A 97 -16.89 3.93 14.54
N LYS A 98 -16.00 2.93 14.40
CA LYS A 98 -16.38 1.58 13.96
C LYS A 98 -17.37 0.94 14.91
N LEU A 99 -17.08 0.98 16.20
CA LEU A 99 -17.95 0.42 17.23
C LEU A 99 -19.29 1.15 17.28
N CYS A 100 -19.31 2.49 17.25
CA CYS A 100 -20.55 3.26 17.20
C CYS A 100 -21.40 2.89 15.97
N SER A 101 -20.77 2.76 14.78
CA SER A 101 -21.47 2.33 13.56
C SER A 101 -21.99 0.90 13.66
N GLN A 102 -21.22 -0.01 14.26
CA GLN A 102 -21.59 -1.42 14.41
C GLN A 102 -22.77 -1.63 15.34
N TYR A 103 -22.86 -0.84 16.41
CA TYR A 103 -23.88 -0.96 17.45
C TYR A 103 -24.95 0.14 17.40
N GLY A 104 -25.06 0.85 16.28
CA GLY A 104 -26.14 1.82 16.05
C GLY A 104 -26.09 3.05 16.95
N VAL A 105 -24.93 3.38 17.54
CA VAL A 105 -24.75 4.59 18.34
C VAL A 105 -24.56 5.76 17.39
N PRO A 106 -25.46 6.79 17.42
CA PRO A 106 -25.35 7.93 16.53
C PRO A 106 -24.06 8.70 16.84
N LEU A 107 -23.21 8.83 15.83
CA LEU A 107 -22.06 9.73 15.93
C LEU A 107 -22.60 11.16 15.96
N PRO A 108 -22.18 12.00 16.91
CA PRO A 108 -22.53 13.40 16.85
C PRO A 108 -22.02 13.92 15.49
N GLU A 109 -22.90 14.51 14.70
CA GLU A 109 -22.51 15.27 13.52
C GLU A 109 -21.55 16.32 14.02
N GLY A 110 -20.27 16.10 13.82
CA GLY A 110 -19.25 17.10 14.11
C GLY A 110 -19.62 18.30 13.26
N ASN A 111 -19.93 19.42 13.86
CA ASN A 111 -20.07 20.68 13.15
C ASN A 111 -18.83 20.78 12.27
N LYS A 112 -19.02 20.68 10.95
CA LYS A 112 -17.94 20.93 10.01
C LYS A 112 -17.49 22.35 10.27
N VAL A 113 -16.33 22.50 10.89
CA VAL A 113 -15.74 23.82 11.10
C VAL A 113 -15.40 24.32 9.70
N THR A 114 -16.12 25.34 9.25
CA THR A 114 -15.94 25.92 7.93
C THR A 114 -15.68 27.42 8.07
N PRO A 115 -14.93 28.01 7.14
CA PRO A 115 -14.79 29.46 7.10
C PRO A 115 -16.15 30.11 6.74
N THR A 116 -16.30 31.38 7.05
CA THR A 116 -17.43 32.15 6.54
C THR A 116 -17.20 32.44 5.05
N VAL A 117 -18.18 32.15 4.22
CA VAL A 117 -18.07 32.37 2.76
C VAL A 117 -19.20 33.32 2.32
N GLU A 118 -18.82 34.43 1.71
CA GLU A 118 -19.74 35.43 1.15
C GLU A 118 -19.60 35.44 -0.37
N PHE A 119 -20.75 35.60 -1.05
CA PHE A 119 -20.81 35.73 -2.51
C PHE A 119 -21.40 37.09 -2.89
N SER A 120 -20.78 37.75 -3.86
CA SER A 120 -21.26 38.99 -4.44
C SER A 120 -21.27 38.89 -5.96
N SER A 121 -22.37 39.32 -6.57
CA SER A 121 -22.56 39.41 -8.03
C SER A 121 -21.99 40.69 -8.65
N ASN A 122 -21.63 41.70 -7.83
CA ASN A 122 -21.02 42.92 -8.35
C ASN A 122 -19.54 42.74 -8.56
N VAL A 123 -19.14 42.50 -9.79
CA VAL A 123 -17.73 42.45 -10.23
C VAL A 123 -17.54 43.67 -11.14
N GLU A 124 -16.88 44.71 -10.65
CA GLU A 124 -16.44 45.85 -11.49
C GLU A 124 -15.30 45.38 -12.39
N GLU A 125 -15.28 45.81 -13.66
CA GLU A 125 -14.33 45.32 -14.67
C GLU A 125 -12.87 45.68 -14.37
N ASP A 126 -12.61 46.70 -13.56
CA ASP A 126 -11.27 47.23 -13.25
C ASP A 126 -10.70 46.78 -11.89
N GLU A 127 -11.44 46.08 -11.05
CA GLU A 127 -10.86 45.53 -9.81
C GLU A 127 -10.07 44.26 -10.09
N GLY A 128 -8.79 44.27 -9.68
CA GLY A 128 -7.89 43.13 -9.76
C GLY A 128 -8.58 41.86 -9.26
N PHE A 129 -8.42 40.78 -10.02
CA PHE A 129 -9.16 39.51 -9.88
C PHE A 129 -9.02 38.80 -8.53
N TRP A 130 -8.16 39.30 -7.62
CA TRP A 130 -7.97 38.72 -6.31
C TRP A 130 -7.53 39.73 -5.26
N LYS A 131 -7.82 39.42 -3.99
CA LYS A 131 -7.41 40.24 -2.84
C LYS A 131 -7.19 39.35 -1.64
N VAL A 132 -6.13 39.60 -0.88
CA VAL A 132 -5.85 38.92 0.40
C VAL A 132 -5.68 40.01 1.48
N ASN A 133 -6.44 39.90 2.56
CA ASN A 133 -6.30 40.76 3.72
C ASN A 133 -5.55 39.98 4.81
N PHE A 134 -4.34 40.43 5.10
CA PHE A 134 -3.51 39.83 6.15
C PHE A 134 -3.82 40.44 7.49
N SER A 135 -3.75 39.61 8.54
CA SER A 135 -3.80 40.11 9.91
C SER A 135 -2.52 40.87 10.24
N SER A 136 -2.67 41.96 11.02
CA SER A 136 -1.53 42.76 11.50
C SER A 136 -0.64 42.00 12.51
N SER A 137 -1.14 40.93 13.11
CA SER A 137 -0.45 40.08 14.07
C SER A 137 -0.97 38.66 14.05
N TYR A 138 -0.20 37.73 14.63
CA TYR A 138 -0.64 36.35 14.76
C TYR A 138 -1.58 36.18 15.96
N LYS A 139 -2.88 36.00 15.68
CA LYS A 139 -3.95 35.83 16.68
C LYS A 139 -4.06 34.39 17.16
N ASN A 140 -3.78 33.41 16.30
CA ASN A 140 -3.95 31.97 16.57
C ASN A 140 -2.68 31.29 17.12
N LYS A 141 -2.07 31.88 18.18
CA LYS A 141 -0.81 31.41 18.79
C LYS A 141 -0.83 29.95 19.24
N LYS A 142 -1.94 29.46 19.81
CA LYS A 142 -2.09 28.05 20.21
C LYS A 142 -2.00 27.09 19.05
N LEU A 143 -2.60 27.43 17.90
CA LEU A 143 -2.53 26.63 16.70
C LEU A 143 -1.12 26.67 16.09
N LEU A 144 -0.51 27.86 16.02
CA LEU A 144 0.87 28.02 15.57
C LEU A 144 1.84 27.18 16.42
N GLN A 145 1.71 27.20 17.74
CA GLN A 145 2.51 26.37 18.64
C GLN A 145 2.30 24.86 18.41
N ARG A 146 1.09 24.46 17.99
CA ARG A 146 0.81 23.07 17.61
C ARG A 146 1.42 22.69 16.27
N LEU A 147 1.37 23.61 15.26
CA LEU A 147 1.92 23.36 13.94
C LEU A 147 3.45 23.44 13.92
N PHE A 148 4.00 24.39 14.67
CA PHE A 148 5.40 24.77 14.71
C PHE A 148 5.87 24.88 16.19
N PRO A 149 6.19 23.79 16.84
CA PRO A 149 6.48 23.79 18.29
C PRO A 149 7.54 24.79 18.76
N PHE A 150 8.49 25.14 17.89
CA PHE A 150 9.62 26.01 18.24
C PHE A 150 9.70 27.27 17.36
N TYR A 151 8.56 27.73 16.84
CA TYR A 151 8.53 28.92 16.01
C TYR A 151 8.83 30.21 16.80
N THR A 152 9.30 31.19 16.09
CA THR A 152 9.26 32.60 16.48
C THR A 152 8.49 33.39 15.43
N GLU A 153 7.93 34.54 15.78
CA GLU A 153 7.22 35.36 14.82
C GLU A 153 8.14 35.90 13.72
N GLU A 154 9.41 36.16 14.07
CA GLU A 154 10.47 36.55 13.14
C GLU A 154 10.71 35.46 12.10
N LEU A 155 10.84 34.22 12.54
CA LEU A 155 11.00 33.06 11.65
C LEU A 155 9.84 32.92 10.67
N LEU A 156 8.60 33.08 11.14
CA LEU A 156 7.44 33.02 10.25
C LEU A 156 7.48 34.13 9.20
N LYS A 157 7.87 35.35 9.59
CA LYS A 157 8.05 36.48 8.68
C LYS A 157 9.16 36.26 7.65
N GLU A 158 10.30 35.68 8.07
CA GLU A 158 11.41 35.32 7.18
C GLU A 158 10.97 34.38 6.05
N TYR A 159 10.04 33.46 6.34
CA TYR A 159 9.49 32.54 5.34
C TYR A 159 8.14 33.00 4.78
N VAL A 160 7.84 34.32 4.89
CA VAL A 160 6.64 35.00 4.35
C VAL A 160 5.32 34.32 4.72
N PHE A 161 5.30 33.63 5.87
CA PHE A 161 4.14 32.96 6.40
C PHE A 161 3.33 33.93 7.26
N LYS A 162 2.10 34.24 6.86
CA LYS A 162 1.23 35.25 7.49
C LYS A 162 -0.14 34.66 7.84
N GLU A 163 -0.77 35.22 8.85
CA GLU A 163 -2.17 34.93 9.16
C GLU A 163 -3.07 35.78 8.26
N ILE A 164 -4.13 35.17 7.72
CA ILE A 164 -5.08 35.77 6.78
C ILE A 164 -6.41 35.99 7.47
N GLU A 165 -6.97 37.23 7.38
CA GLU A 165 -8.31 37.55 7.84
C GLU A 165 -9.35 37.17 6.81
N SER A 166 -9.08 37.44 5.53
CA SER A 166 -9.95 37.05 4.43
C SER A 166 -9.19 37.00 3.11
N TYR A 167 -9.68 36.21 2.18
CA TYR A 167 -9.22 36.26 0.78
C TYR A 167 -10.39 36.16 -0.19
N GLN A 168 -10.25 36.82 -1.33
CA GLN A 168 -11.23 36.91 -2.39
C GLN A 168 -10.73 36.25 -3.66
N THR A 169 -11.62 35.49 -4.30
CA THR A 169 -11.42 34.90 -5.63
C THR A 169 -12.61 35.25 -6.53
N VAL A 170 -12.37 35.26 -7.84
CA VAL A 170 -13.42 35.43 -8.84
C VAL A 170 -13.71 34.11 -9.51
N GLY A 171 -14.96 33.71 -9.53
CA GLY A 171 -15.45 32.52 -10.23
C GLY A 171 -16.42 32.89 -11.36
N VAL A 172 -16.72 31.91 -12.21
CA VAL A 172 -17.75 32.00 -13.25
C VAL A 172 -18.81 30.96 -12.96
N ASN A 173 -20.08 31.34 -12.89
CA ASN A 173 -21.16 30.38 -12.67
C ASN A 173 -21.55 29.65 -13.98
N GLU A 174 -22.43 28.67 -13.89
CA GLU A 174 -22.88 27.86 -15.02
C GLU A 174 -23.56 28.71 -16.15
N LYS A 175 -24.01 29.92 -15.83
CA LYS A 175 -24.59 30.86 -16.79
C LYS A 175 -23.58 31.84 -17.41
N GLY A 176 -22.28 31.66 -17.11
CA GLY A 176 -21.21 32.53 -17.61
C GLY A 176 -21.02 33.84 -16.86
N ASN A 177 -21.78 34.10 -15.79
CA ASN A 177 -21.67 35.36 -15.03
C ASN A 177 -20.54 35.26 -14.00
N LYS A 178 -19.72 36.31 -13.91
CA LYS A 178 -18.65 36.43 -12.90
C LYS A 178 -19.25 36.69 -11.52
N TYR A 179 -18.69 36.10 -10.50
CA TYR A 179 -19.01 36.37 -9.09
C TYR A 179 -17.75 36.44 -8.24
N LYS A 180 -17.78 37.24 -7.18
CA LYS A 180 -16.74 37.30 -6.15
C LYS A 180 -17.11 36.35 -5.03
N LYS A 181 -16.13 35.52 -4.64
CA LYS A 181 -16.20 34.62 -3.47
C LYS A 181 -15.20 35.12 -2.45
N THR A 182 -15.67 35.64 -1.31
CA THR A 182 -14.84 36.06 -0.18
C THR A 182 -14.87 34.96 0.88
N THR A 183 -13.72 34.44 1.25
CA THR A 183 -13.55 33.46 2.34
C THR A 183 -12.93 34.17 3.53
N ILE A 184 -13.64 34.17 4.66
CA ILE A 184 -13.27 34.90 5.88
C ILE A 184 -12.87 33.89 6.96
N ALA A 185 -11.70 34.10 7.56
CA ALA A 185 -11.23 33.31 8.71
C ALA A 185 -12.12 33.64 9.92
N ASN A 186 -12.29 32.65 10.76
CA ASN A 186 -12.97 32.84 12.06
C ASN A 186 -12.16 32.09 13.17
N ALA A 187 -12.61 32.26 14.41
CA ALA A 187 -11.91 31.71 15.56
C ALA A 187 -11.72 30.17 15.49
N ASP A 188 -12.69 29.48 14.90
CA ASP A 188 -12.67 28.01 14.76
C ASP A 188 -12.01 27.55 13.45
N PHE A 189 -11.91 28.43 12.46
CA PHE A 189 -11.30 28.15 11.15
C PHE A 189 -10.26 29.20 10.77
N PRO A 190 -9.07 29.20 11.38
CA PRO A 190 -7.98 30.10 11.03
C PRO A 190 -7.41 29.78 9.66
N ILE A 191 -7.00 30.81 8.94
CA ILE A 191 -6.43 30.75 7.60
C ILE A 191 -5.06 31.40 7.65
N PHE A 192 -4.09 30.77 6.97
CA PHE A 192 -2.73 31.28 6.81
C PHE A 192 -2.34 31.29 5.33
N GLY A 193 -1.25 31.95 5.01
CA GLY A 193 -0.71 31.95 3.67
C GLY A 193 0.77 32.28 3.59
N TYR A 194 1.38 31.84 2.51
CA TYR A 194 2.74 32.23 2.12
C TYR A 194 2.62 33.34 1.09
N ASP A 195 3.00 34.55 1.48
CA ASP A 195 2.88 35.77 0.68
C ASP A 195 4.12 35.95 -0.19
N LYS A 196 3.97 35.81 -1.50
CA LYS A 196 5.04 36.06 -2.49
C LYS A 196 4.81 37.37 -3.31
N GLY A 197 3.94 38.24 -2.84
CA GLY A 197 3.58 39.51 -3.51
C GLY A 197 2.56 39.28 -4.61
N ASP A 198 2.97 38.81 -5.78
CA ASP A 198 2.08 38.59 -6.93
C ASP A 198 1.07 37.46 -6.73
N TYR A 199 1.32 36.58 -5.76
CA TYR A 199 0.45 35.49 -5.44
C TYR A 199 0.61 35.03 -3.97
N VAL A 200 -0.44 34.43 -3.44
CA VAL A 200 -0.46 33.88 -2.08
C VAL A 200 -0.87 32.41 -2.13
N LYS A 201 -0.04 31.54 -1.54
CA LYS A 201 -0.41 30.15 -1.28
C LYS A 201 -1.19 30.10 0.02
N ILE A 202 -2.49 29.87 -0.07
CA ILE A 202 -3.39 29.76 1.07
C ILE A 202 -3.19 28.42 1.77
N TYR A 203 -3.16 28.43 3.09
CA TYR A 203 -3.09 27.23 3.93
C TYR A 203 -4.24 27.22 4.95
N GLN A 204 -5.08 26.19 4.86
CA GLN A 204 -6.25 25.98 5.70
C GLN A 204 -6.08 24.68 6.49
N PRO A 205 -5.51 24.73 7.71
CA PRO A 205 -5.13 23.54 8.48
C PRO A 205 -6.31 22.65 8.89
N TYR A 206 -7.51 23.22 8.97
CA TYR A 206 -8.74 22.51 9.36
C TYR A 206 -9.62 22.09 8.19
N SER A 207 -9.16 22.27 6.95
CA SER A 207 -9.89 21.84 5.76
C SER A 207 -10.21 20.34 5.81
N PRO A 208 -11.48 19.93 5.64
CA PRO A 208 -11.86 18.52 5.59
C PRO A 208 -11.22 17.80 4.39
N LYS A 209 -10.73 16.56 4.57
CA LYS A 209 -10.25 15.77 3.45
C LYS A 209 -11.38 15.46 2.48
N GLY A 210 -11.16 15.75 1.19
CA GLY A 210 -12.12 15.42 0.13
C GLY A 210 -13.28 16.40 0.00
N ASP A 211 -13.26 17.55 0.67
CA ASP A 211 -14.23 18.60 0.45
C ASP A 211 -14.01 19.21 -0.94
N ALA A 212 -15.10 19.34 -1.71
CA ALA A 212 -15.04 19.86 -3.07
C ALA A 212 -14.79 21.37 -3.14
N PHE A 213 -15.03 22.11 -2.05
CA PHE A 213 -15.02 23.57 -2.02
C PHE A 213 -13.94 24.17 -1.12
N ILE A 214 -13.45 23.41 -0.14
CA ILE A 214 -12.47 23.87 0.85
C ILE A 214 -11.25 22.98 0.80
N HIS A 215 -10.20 23.43 0.17
CA HIS A 215 -8.95 22.69 0.03
C HIS A 215 -7.93 23.11 1.11
N LYS A 216 -7.17 22.15 1.63
CA LYS A 216 -6.09 22.43 2.59
C LYS A 216 -5.08 23.45 2.04
N HIS A 217 -4.80 23.38 0.75
CA HIS A 217 -3.98 24.35 0.03
C HIS A 217 -4.73 24.85 -1.21
N SER A 218 -4.73 26.15 -1.42
CA SER A 218 -5.22 26.81 -2.62
C SER A 218 -4.30 27.98 -2.97
N PHE A 219 -4.54 28.62 -4.11
CA PHE A 219 -3.71 29.71 -4.60
C PHE A 219 -4.58 30.87 -4.99
N VAL A 220 -4.12 32.08 -4.68
CA VAL A 220 -4.76 33.33 -5.04
C VAL A 220 -3.71 34.25 -5.63
N GLY A 221 -3.99 34.87 -6.76
CA GLY A 221 -3.09 35.76 -7.46
C GLY A 221 -2.52 35.20 -8.75
N ASP A 222 -1.58 35.85 -9.34
CA ASP A 222 -0.96 35.49 -10.61
C ASP A 222 0.25 34.59 -10.38
N LYS A 223 0.10 33.31 -10.72
CA LYS A 223 1.17 32.31 -10.70
C LYS A 223 1.95 32.26 -12.02
N SER A 224 1.57 33.04 -13.03
CA SER A 224 1.97 32.92 -14.44
C SER A 224 3.45 32.54 -14.65
N GLY A 225 3.69 31.24 -14.86
CA GLY A 225 4.97 30.69 -15.32
C GLY A 225 6.15 30.75 -14.34
N LYS A 226 6.04 31.41 -13.19
CA LYS A 226 7.13 31.52 -12.22
C LYS A 226 7.26 30.25 -11.40
N ARG A 227 8.45 29.66 -11.43
CA ARG A 227 8.81 28.59 -10.50
C ARG A 227 9.16 29.21 -9.14
N ILE A 228 8.52 28.72 -8.08
CA ILE A 228 8.64 29.29 -6.74
C ILE A 228 9.30 28.29 -5.81
N ILE A 229 10.43 28.71 -5.25
CA ILE A 229 11.17 27.99 -4.22
C ILE A 229 11.21 28.86 -2.97
N TYR A 230 10.57 28.40 -1.92
CA TYR A 230 10.59 29.11 -0.64
C TYR A 230 11.96 28.95 0.03
N GLY A 231 12.45 30.03 0.62
CA GLY A 231 13.76 30.06 1.27
C GLY A 231 14.94 30.23 0.31
N TRP A 232 14.71 30.21 -1.03
CA TRP A 232 15.81 30.30 -2.03
C TRP A 232 16.58 31.62 -1.93
N ASP A 233 15.90 32.74 -2.04
CA ASP A 233 16.51 34.09 -2.00
C ASP A 233 17.32 34.27 -0.71
N ARG A 234 16.76 33.83 0.43
CA ARG A 234 17.40 33.87 1.75
C ARG A 234 18.74 33.12 1.81
N LEU A 235 18.87 31.99 1.09
CA LEU A 235 20.15 31.27 1.04
C LEU A 235 21.22 32.09 0.33
N PHE A 236 20.85 32.75 -0.77
CA PHE A 236 21.78 33.56 -1.54
C PHE A 236 22.15 34.89 -0.86
N GLU A 237 21.23 35.44 -0.05
CA GLU A 237 21.53 36.59 0.82
C GLU A 237 22.55 36.28 1.95
N LYS A 238 22.67 34.99 2.34
CA LYS A 238 23.60 34.55 3.38
C LYS A 238 25.03 34.31 2.89
N VAL A 239 25.26 34.26 1.61
CA VAL A 239 26.57 33.96 1.01
C VAL A 239 27.03 35.08 0.09
N GLU A 240 28.34 35.26 -0.02
CA GLU A 240 28.92 36.16 -1.01
C GLU A 240 29.01 35.47 -2.37
N TYR A 241 27.88 35.36 -3.06
CA TYR A 241 27.74 34.55 -4.27
C TYR A 241 28.76 34.96 -5.38
N GLU A 242 28.98 36.25 -5.58
CA GLU A 242 29.94 36.75 -6.56
C GLU A 242 31.40 36.34 -6.22
N THR A 243 31.75 36.40 -4.94
CA THR A 243 33.05 35.94 -4.44
C THR A 243 33.20 34.42 -4.66
N ILE A 244 32.17 33.64 -4.39
CA ILE A 244 32.16 32.20 -4.66
C ILE A 244 32.40 31.93 -6.16
N GLN A 245 31.70 32.64 -7.06
CA GLN A 245 31.86 32.50 -8.51
C GLN A 245 33.27 32.83 -8.96
N GLN A 246 33.88 33.88 -8.39
CA GLN A 246 35.27 34.26 -8.72
C GLN A 246 36.25 33.16 -8.28
N VAL A 247 36.13 32.66 -7.05
CA VAL A 247 36.97 31.55 -6.54
C VAL A 247 36.85 30.29 -7.40
N ILE A 248 35.63 29.95 -7.84
CA ILE A 248 35.39 28.81 -8.75
C ILE A 248 36.08 29.03 -10.10
N LYS A 249 36.07 30.25 -10.63
CA LYS A 249 36.75 30.59 -11.87
C LYS A 249 38.29 30.47 -11.73
N ASP A 250 38.80 30.95 -10.61
CA ASP A 250 40.24 30.89 -10.31
C ASP A 250 40.72 29.45 -10.11
N LEU A 251 39.90 28.59 -9.48
CA LEU A 251 40.14 27.15 -9.35
C LEU A 251 40.29 26.46 -10.72
N LYS A 252 39.48 26.83 -11.72
CA LYS A 252 39.57 26.28 -13.08
C LYS A 252 40.84 26.65 -13.81
N THR A 253 41.40 27.79 -13.51
CA THR A 253 42.61 28.33 -14.16
C THR A 253 43.90 28.02 -13.41
N ALA A 254 43.83 27.73 -12.12
CA ALA A 254 44.95 27.44 -11.26
C ALA A 254 45.75 26.20 -11.75
N ARG A 255 47.07 26.37 -11.93
CA ARG A 255 47.98 25.30 -12.38
C ARG A 255 48.76 24.66 -11.22
N ASN A 256 48.99 25.42 -10.15
CA ASN A 256 49.75 24.96 -8.99
C ASN A 256 48.86 24.22 -7.99
N SER A 257 49.33 23.10 -7.44
CA SER A 257 48.62 22.27 -6.46
C SER A 257 48.36 23.00 -5.14
N GLU A 258 49.30 23.84 -4.68
CA GLU A 258 49.19 24.61 -3.44
C GLU A 258 48.12 25.70 -3.58
N THR A 259 48.15 26.48 -4.68
CA THR A 259 47.12 27.47 -5.00
C THR A 259 45.74 26.84 -5.11
N LYS A 260 45.62 25.64 -5.69
CA LYS A 260 44.35 24.92 -5.73
C LYS A 260 43.85 24.54 -4.34
N LYS A 261 44.73 24.11 -3.45
CA LYS A 261 44.41 23.77 -2.09
C LYS A 261 43.89 24.98 -1.29
N ASP A 262 44.54 26.11 -1.44
CA ASP A 262 44.15 27.36 -0.78
C ASP A 262 42.78 27.86 -1.29
N LEU A 263 42.58 27.85 -2.61
CA LEU A 263 41.30 28.21 -3.21
C LEU A 263 40.16 27.28 -2.81
N LEU A 264 40.44 25.97 -2.67
CA LEU A 264 39.43 24.99 -2.15
C LEU A 264 39.08 25.27 -0.70
N ALA A 265 40.06 25.59 0.14
CA ALA A 265 39.82 25.98 1.53
C ALA A 265 39.03 27.29 1.64
N GLN A 266 39.35 28.29 0.79
CA GLN A 266 38.57 29.51 0.70
C GLN A 266 37.12 29.26 0.25
N LEU A 267 36.95 28.46 -0.79
CA LEU A 267 35.60 28.08 -1.26
C LEU A 267 34.78 27.36 -0.17
N ASP A 268 35.44 26.47 0.56
CA ASP A 268 34.77 25.76 1.67
C ASP A 268 34.34 26.71 2.78
N ALA A 269 35.16 27.71 3.11
CA ALA A 269 34.82 28.71 4.14
C ALA A 269 33.65 29.63 3.73
N LEU A 270 33.48 29.90 2.43
CA LEU A 270 32.40 30.75 1.90
C LEU A 270 31.06 30.05 1.79
N LYS A 271 31.00 28.70 1.81
CA LYS A 271 29.80 27.94 1.62
C LYS A 271 29.01 27.74 2.92
N LEU A 272 27.69 27.68 2.80
CA LEU A 272 26.82 27.19 3.85
C LEU A 272 27.16 25.74 4.20
N GLU A 273 27.17 25.41 5.48
CA GLU A 273 27.49 24.05 5.94
C GLU A 273 26.47 23.03 5.48
N THR A 274 25.19 23.41 5.58
CA THR A 274 24.06 22.50 5.34
C THR A 274 22.91 23.24 4.74
N VAL A 275 22.33 22.70 3.65
CA VAL A 275 21.04 23.11 3.11
C VAL A 275 20.14 21.89 3.01
N ILE A 276 18.89 22.03 3.46
CA ILE A 276 17.91 20.96 3.49
C ILE A 276 16.78 21.27 2.52
N ILE A 277 16.41 20.29 1.73
CA ILE A 277 15.23 20.34 0.86
C ILE A 277 14.11 19.61 1.59
N ALA A 278 13.04 20.32 1.95
CA ALA A 278 11.85 19.78 2.60
C ALA A 278 10.74 19.49 1.58
N THR A 279 9.80 18.61 1.94
CA THR A 279 8.66 18.23 1.08
C THR A 279 7.57 19.31 1.04
N GLY A 280 7.50 20.15 2.05
CA GLY A 280 6.48 21.21 2.11
C GLY A 280 6.76 22.29 3.14
N GLY A 281 5.93 23.33 3.13
CA GLY A 281 6.16 24.52 3.97
C GLY A 281 6.04 24.25 5.48
N THR A 282 5.18 23.33 5.89
CA THR A 282 5.07 22.95 7.30
C THR A 282 6.36 22.29 7.79
N ASP A 283 6.94 21.40 6.99
CA ASP A 283 8.22 20.77 7.30
C ASP A 283 9.35 21.77 7.25
N GLY A 284 9.38 22.61 6.21
CA GLY A 284 10.39 23.65 6.03
C GLY A 284 10.49 24.59 7.23
N ILE A 285 9.38 25.14 7.70
CA ILE A 285 9.37 26.04 8.88
C ILE A 285 9.81 25.29 10.15
N ASN A 286 9.40 24.03 10.31
CA ASN A 286 9.82 23.21 11.45
C ASN A 286 11.33 22.91 11.43
N ILE A 287 11.91 22.63 10.26
CA ILE A 287 13.37 22.44 10.09
C ILE A 287 14.09 23.75 10.39
N ALA A 288 13.61 24.86 9.85
CA ALA A 288 14.18 26.19 10.11
C ALA A 288 14.12 26.56 11.59
N SER A 289 13.07 26.16 12.31
CA SER A 289 12.93 26.39 13.75
C SER A 289 14.01 25.69 14.59
N LEU A 290 14.61 24.63 14.04
CA LEU A 290 15.77 23.96 14.64
C LEU A 290 17.10 24.60 14.22
N GLY A 291 17.11 25.71 13.44
CA GLY A 291 18.30 26.47 13.11
C GLY A 291 19.00 26.03 11.81
N TYR A 292 18.34 25.27 10.95
CA TYR A 292 18.90 24.84 9.66
C TYR A 292 18.42 25.67 8.49
N ASP A 293 19.24 25.83 7.48
CA ASP A 293 18.88 26.43 6.21
C ASP A 293 18.07 25.47 5.38
N VAL A 294 16.88 25.90 4.94
CA VAL A 294 15.90 25.03 4.28
C VAL A 294 15.24 25.72 3.12
N ILE A 295 14.95 24.92 2.09
CA ILE A 295 14.13 25.30 0.96
C ILE A 295 13.01 24.27 0.76
N TRP A 296 11.92 24.67 0.13
CA TRP A 296 10.87 23.76 -0.36
C TRP A 296 10.17 24.30 -1.58
N PHE A 297 9.55 23.42 -2.34
CA PHE A 297 8.83 23.74 -3.57
C PHE A 297 7.36 24.06 -3.29
N ASN A 298 6.73 24.68 -4.26
CA ASN A 298 5.35 25.10 -4.15
C ASN A 298 4.36 23.90 -4.12
N SER A 299 4.70 22.79 -4.77
CA SER A 299 3.94 21.55 -4.82
C SER A 299 4.79 20.38 -4.39
N GLU A 300 4.17 19.38 -3.74
CA GLU A 300 4.81 18.10 -3.39
C GLU A 300 5.32 17.33 -4.62
N THR A 301 4.79 17.61 -5.81
CA THR A 301 5.21 16.98 -7.07
C THR A 301 6.38 17.69 -7.75
N GLU A 302 6.69 18.90 -7.32
CA GLU A 302 7.83 19.64 -7.83
C GLU A 302 9.11 19.14 -7.16
N VAL A 303 10.15 18.90 -7.98
CA VAL A 303 11.47 18.47 -7.54
C VAL A 303 12.53 19.44 -8.07
N ILE A 304 13.67 19.51 -7.40
CA ILE A 304 14.82 20.30 -7.84
C ILE A 304 15.23 19.91 -9.26
N ASN A 305 15.48 20.90 -10.11
CA ASN A 305 16.02 20.69 -11.46
C ASN A 305 17.54 20.79 -11.50
N SER A 306 18.15 20.52 -12.66
CA SER A 306 19.60 20.49 -12.82
C SER A 306 20.27 21.86 -12.60
N GLN A 307 19.62 22.94 -13.02
CA GLN A 307 20.13 24.30 -12.85
C GLN A 307 20.09 24.70 -11.36
N GLU A 308 18.98 24.49 -10.71
CA GLU A 308 18.80 24.76 -9.28
C GLU A 308 19.76 23.93 -8.42
N TYR A 309 19.94 22.65 -8.76
CA TYR A 309 20.92 21.80 -8.08
C TYR A 309 22.35 22.31 -8.28
N TYR A 310 22.72 22.73 -9.52
CA TYR A 310 24.00 23.26 -9.80
C TYR A 310 24.27 24.52 -8.95
N GLU A 311 23.35 25.48 -8.93
CA GLU A 311 23.48 26.71 -8.14
C GLU A 311 23.58 26.39 -6.64
N LEU A 312 22.72 25.48 -6.13
CA LEU A 312 22.74 25.08 -4.73
C LEU A 312 24.06 24.40 -4.33
N SER A 313 24.63 23.59 -5.22
CA SER A 313 25.91 22.90 -4.99
C SER A 313 27.13 23.86 -4.94
N GLN A 314 26.98 25.04 -5.50
CA GLN A 314 28.03 26.06 -5.41
C GLN A 314 28.05 26.76 -4.05
N ILE A 315 26.87 26.94 -3.42
CA ILE A 315 26.73 27.69 -2.17
C ILE A 315 26.61 26.79 -0.92
N ALA A 316 26.45 25.48 -1.07
CA ALA A 316 26.30 24.56 0.04
C ALA A 316 27.34 23.44 -0.02
N LYS A 317 27.90 23.06 1.15
CA LYS A 317 28.80 21.89 1.29
C LYS A 317 28.00 20.60 1.27
N ASN A 318 26.90 20.58 1.99
CA ASN A 318 26.03 19.41 2.13
C ASN A 318 24.59 19.76 1.78
N ILE A 319 24.01 19.00 0.86
CA ILE A 319 22.61 19.12 0.48
C ILE A 319 21.88 17.86 0.91
N TYR A 320 20.80 18.03 1.68
CA TYR A 320 19.98 16.95 2.20
C TYR A 320 18.56 17.04 1.63
N TYR A 321 17.93 15.91 1.51
CA TYR A 321 16.49 15.80 1.21
C TYR A 321 15.83 14.96 2.28
N ILE A 322 14.73 15.45 2.83
CA ILE A 322 13.91 14.73 3.84
C ILE A 322 12.61 14.32 3.17
N PRO A 323 12.45 13.05 2.77
CA PRO A 323 11.22 12.58 2.17
C PRO A 323 10.14 12.26 3.21
N ASP A 324 8.88 12.32 2.79
CA ASP A 324 7.80 11.65 3.48
C ASP A 324 8.04 10.13 3.52
N LEU A 325 7.58 9.48 4.59
CA LEU A 325 7.72 8.03 4.73
C LEU A 325 6.69 7.22 3.95
N ASP A 326 5.75 7.86 3.24
CA ASP A 326 4.81 7.15 2.39
C ASP A 326 5.45 6.70 1.06
N GLU A 327 4.71 5.90 0.29
CA GLU A 327 5.21 5.33 -0.96
C GLU A 327 5.60 6.40 -1.99
N THR A 328 4.86 7.49 -2.04
CA THR A 328 5.12 8.61 -2.95
C THR A 328 6.40 9.33 -2.57
N GLY A 329 6.58 9.65 -1.28
CA GLY A 329 7.78 10.29 -0.77
C GLY A 329 9.04 9.43 -0.98
N VAL A 330 8.94 8.12 -0.75
CA VAL A 330 10.05 7.19 -1.01
C VAL A 330 10.42 7.14 -2.50
N LYS A 331 9.43 7.07 -3.39
CA LYS A 331 9.68 7.11 -4.85
C LYS A 331 10.36 8.41 -5.28
N GLN A 332 9.89 9.54 -4.76
CA GLN A 332 10.46 10.84 -5.05
C GLN A 332 11.90 10.96 -4.53
N ALA A 333 12.18 10.46 -3.33
CA ALA A 333 13.53 10.41 -2.78
C ALA A 333 14.50 9.63 -3.68
N VAL A 334 14.07 8.45 -4.14
CA VAL A 334 14.86 7.63 -5.08
C VAL A 334 15.10 8.38 -6.39
N GLN A 335 14.09 9.06 -6.92
CA GLN A 335 14.22 9.85 -8.15
C GLN A 335 15.21 11.00 -7.99
N ILE A 336 15.15 11.76 -6.90
CA ILE A 336 16.05 12.86 -6.60
C ILE A 336 17.49 12.36 -6.44
N ALA A 337 17.70 11.32 -5.61
CA ALA A 337 19.02 10.76 -5.39
C ALA A 337 19.63 10.12 -6.65
N ASP A 338 18.78 9.60 -7.53
CA ASP A 338 19.18 9.04 -8.82
C ASP A 338 19.58 10.13 -9.84
N SER A 339 18.95 11.29 -9.75
CA SER A 339 19.26 12.45 -10.60
C SER A 339 20.47 13.22 -10.09
N PHE A 340 20.62 13.33 -8.77
CA PHE A 340 21.66 14.12 -8.09
C PHE A 340 22.36 13.27 -7.03
N LEU A 341 23.41 12.57 -7.47
CA LEU A 341 24.07 11.51 -6.69
C LEU A 341 24.65 11.97 -5.34
N ASP A 342 24.87 13.26 -5.16
CA ASP A 342 25.47 13.83 -3.94
C ASP A 342 24.44 14.31 -2.92
N ILE A 343 23.15 14.40 -3.30
CA ILE A 343 22.07 14.70 -2.34
C ILE A 343 21.94 13.54 -1.36
N LYS A 344 22.02 13.86 -0.07
CA LYS A 344 21.93 12.90 1.03
C LYS A 344 20.46 12.74 1.46
N LEU A 345 19.99 11.51 1.54
CA LEU A 345 18.63 11.19 1.99
C LEU A 345 18.60 11.04 3.51
N VAL A 346 17.73 11.80 4.17
CA VAL A 346 17.51 11.72 5.63
C VAL A 346 16.23 10.97 5.88
N TRP A 347 16.33 9.79 6.47
CA TRP A 347 15.17 9.00 6.79
C TRP A 347 14.71 9.26 8.22
N LEU A 348 13.41 9.57 8.36
CA LEU A 348 12.76 9.68 9.66
C LEU A 348 12.62 8.29 10.32
N PRO A 349 12.48 8.23 11.64
CA PRO A 349 12.29 6.96 12.36
C PRO A 349 11.10 6.15 11.80
N LYS A 350 11.34 4.86 11.51
CA LYS A 350 10.33 3.98 10.89
C LYS A 350 9.07 3.80 11.74
N ASP A 351 9.20 3.88 13.05
CA ASP A 351 8.11 3.78 14.02
C ASP A 351 7.06 4.91 13.88
N LEU A 352 7.42 6.02 13.23
CA LEU A 352 6.48 7.08 12.88
C LEU A 352 5.31 6.55 12.03
N LYS A 353 5.55 5.58 11.15
CA LYS A 353 4.52 4.94 10.32
C LYS A 353 3.46 4.19 11.14
N TYR A 354 3.83 3.59 12.26
CA TYR A 354 2.88 2.85 13.10
C TYR A 354 1.81 3.76 13.71
N SER A 355 2.10 5.05 13.86
CA SER A 355 1.14 6.07 14.29
C SER A 355 0.43 6.77 13.12
N LYS A 356 0.49 6.22 11.90
CA LYS A 356 -0.05 6.82 10.66
C LYS A 356 0.48 8.22 10.36
N LYS A 357 1.69 8.51 10.80
CA LYS A 357 2.41 9.76 10.58
C LYS A 357 3.53 9.54 9.59
N LYS A 358 3.91 10.59 8.85
CA LYS A 358 4.78 10.39 7.70
C LYS A 358 5.83 11.46 7.46
N ASP A 359 5.67 12.66 7.99
CA ASP A 359 6.47 13.84 7.65
C ASP A 359 7.32 14.34 8.82
N PHE A 360 8.21 15.29 8.54
CA PHE A 360 9.10 15.88 9.53
C PHE A 360 8.34 16.63 10.62
N ALA A 361 7.30 17.36 10.26
CA ALA A 361 6.47 18.09 11.20
C ALA A 361 5.75 17.12 12.17
N ASP A 362 5.36 15.96 11.70
CA ASP A 362 4.79 14.91 12.54
C ASP A 362 5.81 14.37 13.55
N TRP A 363 7.05 14.13 13.11
CA TRP A 363 8.13 13.73 13.99
C TRP A 363 8.40 14.78 15.08
N LEU A 364 8.57 16.03 14.68
CA LEU A 364 8.85 17.11 15.60
C LEU A 364 7.73 17.31 16.63
N ARG A 365 6.47 17.26 16.18
CA ARG A 365 5.30 17.36 17.06
C ARG A 365 5.20 16.22 18.07
N ARG A 366 5.58 15.00 17.66
CA ARG A 366 5.63 13.85 18.56
C ARG A 366 6.67 14.02 19.64
N GLU A 367 7.85 14.47 19.27
CA GLU A 367 9.02 14.53 20.14
C GLU A 367 9.20 15.88 20.87
N LYS A 368 8.35 16.87 20.64
CA LYS A 368 8.49 18.25 21.12
C LYS A 368 8.77 18.39 22.64
N ASN A 369 8.28 17.46 23.44
CA ASN A 369 8.46 17.48 24.89
C ASN A 369 9.90 17.21 25.35
N ALA A 370 10.74 16.67 24.49
CA ALA A 370 12.16 16.49 24.75
C ALA A 370 12.93 17.83 24.81
N GLY A 371 12.37 18.89 24.24
CA GLY A 371 13.00 20.21 24.17
C GLY A 371 13.83 20.43 22.91
N LYS A 372 13.98 21.69 22.51
CA LYS A 372 14.61 22.11 21.24
C LYS A 372 16.05 21.61 21.12
N GLU A 373 16.87 21.77 22.15
CA GLU A 373 18.31 21.42 22.12
C GLU A 373 18.51 19.91 21.92
N ILE A 374 17.72 19.09 22.60
CA ILE A 374 17.78 17.63 22.45
C ILE A 374 17.37 17.24 21.02
N LEU A 375 16.31 17.85 20.47
CA LEU A 375 15.85 17.56 19.13
C LEU A 375 16.84 18.04 18.06
N GLN A 376 17.53 19.16 18.26
CA GLN A 376 18.63 19.57 17.40
C GLN A 376 19.75 18.53 17.39
N ALA A 377 20.13 17.99 18.55
CA ALA A 377 21.16 16.96 18.64
C ALA A 377 20.74 15.65 17.95
N ILE A 378 19.49 15.22 18.15
CA ILE A 378 18.93 14.03 17.47
C ILE A 378 18.92 14.24 15.95
N PHE A 379 18.47 15.40 15.50
CA PHE A 379 18.40 15.72 14.08
C PHE A 379 19.80 15.83 13.45
N ALA A 380 20.77 16.44 14.13
CA ALA A 380 22.17 16.45 13.70
C ALA A 380 22.71 15.02 13.52
N LYS A 381 22.36 14.09 14.41
CA LYS A 381 22.70 12.68 14.27
C LYS A 381 22.06 12.05 13.03
N MET A 382 20.78 12.35 12.74
CA MET A 382 20.11 11.87 11.52
C MET A 382 20.81 12.39 10.26
N LEU A 383 21.20 13.68 10.23
CA LEU A 383 21.95 14.27 9.12
C LEU A 383 23.30 13.56 8.91
N ASN A 384 24.04 13.27 9.99
CA ASN A 384 25.31 12.55 9.93
C ASN A 384 25.17 11.11 9.44
N GLN A 385 24.00 10.48 9.63
CA GLN A 385 23.68 9.13 9.16
C GLN A 385 23.10 9.11 7.74
N ALA A 386 22.81 10.26 7.16
CA ALA A 386 22.20 10.36 5.84
C ALA A 386 23.17 9.89 4.74
N LEU A 387 22.64 9.09 3.83
CA LEU A 387 23.40 8.48 2.75
C LEU A 387 22.93 9.00 1.38
N ASN A 388 23.85 9.05 0.44
CA ASN A 388 23.59 9.41 -0.95
C ASN A 388 23.87 8.23 -1.88
N PHE A 389 23.53 8.37 -3.18
CA PHE A 389 23.73 7.32 -4.18
C PHE A 389 25.15 7.25 -4.74
N ARG A 390 26.01 8.24 -4.47
CA ARG A 390 27.41 8.16 -4.79
C ARG A 390 28.12 7.24 -3.78
N PHE A 391 28.17 5.95 -4.08
CA PHE A 391 28.80 4.93 -3.23
C PHE A 391 30.30 4.77 -3.48
N TRP A 392 30.94 5.66 -4.25
CA TRP A 392 32.37 5.67 -4.53
C TRP A 392 33.00 7.04 -4.23
N THR A 393 34.27 6.99 -3.96
CA THR A 393 35.19 8.15 -3.86
C THR A 393 36.48 7.85 -4.62
N PHE A 394 37.25 8.89 -4.93
CA PHE A 394 38.58 8.74 -5.47
C PHE A 394 39.59 9.05 -4.35
N SER A 395 40.60 8.17 -4.17
CA SER A 395 41.71 8.45 -3.29
C SER A 395 42.60 9.55 -3.87
N ASP A 396 43.56 10.07 -3.08
CA ASP A 396 44.54 11.05 -3.53
C ASP A 396 45.36 10.56 -4.76
N LYS A 397 45.49 9.24 -4.91
CA LYS A 397 46.16 8.58 -6.04
C LYS A 397 45.22 8.33 -7.23
N GLY A 398 43.99 8.82 -7.20
CA GLY A 398 43.00 8.65 -8.25
C GLY A 398 42.36 7.25 -8.31
N THR A 399 42.59 6.38 -7.32
CA THR A 399 41.98 5.05 -7.29
C THR A 399 40.54 5.08 -6.71
N VAL A 400 39.63 4.34 -7.34
CA VAL A 400 38.23 4.25 -6.90
C VAL A 400 38.13 3.39 -5.65
N GLN A 401 37.51 3.96 -4.63
CA GLN A 401 37.16 3.27 -3.38
C GLN A 401 35.63 3.20 -3.24
N PHE A 402 35.10 2.03 -2.88
CA PHE A 402 33.67 1.85 -2.64
C PHE A 402 33.34 1.90 -1.15
N ASN A 403 32.18 2.49 -0.84
CA ASN A 403 31.59 2.46 0.49
C ASN A 403 30.50 1.36 0.53
N PRO A 404 30.73 0.23 1.24
CA PRO A 404 29.79 -0.89 1.28
C PRO A 404 28.42 -0.51 1.83
N THR A 405 28.35 0.33 2.87
CA THR A 405 27.09 0.79 3.46
C THR A 405 26.24 1.55 2.45
N LYS A 406 26.87 2.43 1.65
CA LYS A 406 26.16 3.16 0.60
C LYS A 406 25.71 2.25 -0.55
N ILE A 407 26.47 1.19 -0.87
CA ILE A 407 26.07 0.18 -1.87
C ILE A 407 24.79 -0.53 -1.42
N ILE A 408 24.78 -1.02 -0.19
CA ILE A 408 23.60 -1.70 0.36
C ILE A 408 22.39 -0.76 0.41
N HIS A 409 22.60 0.49 0.84
CA HIS A 409 21.54 1.51 0.84
C HIS A 409 20.99 1.78 -0.57
N PHE A 410 21.87 1.99 -1.54
CA PHE A 410 21.51 2.19 -2.94
C PHE A 410 20.71 1.00 -3.50
N LEU A 411 21.22 -0.21 -3.33
CA LEU A 411 20.56 -1.44 -3.82
C LEU A 411 19.19 -1.64 -3.17
N HIS A 412 19.11 -1.44 -1.85
CA HIS A 412 17.82 -1.54 -1.15
C HIS A 412 16.78 -0.56 -1.71
N LEU A 413 17.14 0.69 -1.91
CA LEU A 413 16.23 1.69 -2.48
C LEU A 413 15.89 1.42 -3.95
N LYS A 414 16.74 0.67 -4.67
CA LYS A 414 16.45 0.16 -6.03
C LYS A 414 15.61 -1.12 -6.03
N GLY A 415 15.18 -1.56 -4.85
CA GLY A 415 14.26 -2.70 -4.69
C GLY A 415 14.92 -4.06 -4.62
N PHE A 416 16.20 -4.14 -4.23
CA PHE A 416 16.89 -5.40 -3.99
C PHE A 416 16.84 -5.80 -2.51
N TYR A 417 16.55 -7.08 -2.25
CA TYR A 417 16.38 -7.65 -0.91
C TYR A 417 16.98 -9.05 -0.85
N THR A 418 17.18 -9.53 0.36
CA THR A 418 17.31 -10.96 0.64
C THR A 418 15.92 -11.53 0.95
N PHE A 419 15.73 -12.82 0.66
CA PHE A 419 14.50 -13.54 0.95
C PHE A 419 14.83 -14.76 1.82
N ALA A 420 14.21 -14.85 2.99
CA ALA A 420 14.28 -16.02 3.84
C ALA A 420 13.12 -16.94 3.47
N SER A 421 13.41 -18.13 2.95
CA SER A 421 12.38 -19.17 2.85
C SER A 421 12.09 -19.70 4.25
N ASN A 422 10.81 -19.86 4.59
CA ASN A 422 10.38 -20.35 5.92
C ASN A 422 10.73 -21.81 6.23
N TYR A 423 11.58 -22.44 5.44
CA TYR A 423 12.00 -23.81 5.66
C TYR A 423 13.25 -23.87 6.54
N SER A 424 13.06 -24.38 7.74
CA SER A 424 13.99 -24.52 8.85
C SER A 424 15.20 -25.44 8.62
N GLU A 425 15.47 -25.91 7.41
CA GLU A 425 16.55 -26.86 7.12
C GLU A 425 17.58 -26.35 6.09
N GLN A 426 17.43 -25.11 5.60
CA GLN A 426 18.44 -24.58 4.68
C GLN A 426 19.66 -24.12 5.46
N LYS A 427 20.82 -24.65 5.06
CA LYS A 427 22.13 -24.22 5.53
C LYS A 427 22.25 -22.70 5.41
N GLU A 428 22.89 -22.06 6.38
CA GLU A 428 23.13 -20.59 6.41
C GLU A 428 23.69 -20.01 5.10
N ASP A 429 24.14 -20.86 4.18
CA ASP A 429 24.73 -20.49 2.90
C ASP A 429 23.73 -20.21 1.75
N GLU A 430 22.43 -20.52 1.89
CA GLU A 430 21.43 -20.42 0.81
C GLU A 430 20.50 -19.21 0.95
N CYS A 431 21.08 -18.02 1.12
CA CYS A 431 20.31 -16.78 1.07
C CYS A 431 19.92 -16.47 -0.39
N GLU A 432 18.63 -16.46 -0.67
CA GLU A 432 18.10 -16.07 -1.97
C GLU A 432 18.04 -14.54 -2.08
N PHE A 433 18.31 -14.01 -3.27
CA PHE A 433 18.12 -12.60 -3.59
C PHE A 433 16.84 -12.40 -4.37
N VAL A 434 16.14 -11.29 -4.09
CA VAL A 434 14.93 -10.91 -4.80
C VAL A 434 14.98 -9.44 -5.23
N SER A 435 14.33 -9.15 -6.36
CA SER A 435 14.08 -7.78 -6.78
C SER A 435 12.59 -7.48 -6.75
N LEU A 436 12.22 -6.32 -6.20
CA LEU A 436 10.87 -5.79 -6.17
C LEU A 436 10.75 -4.62 -7.15
N LYS A 437 10.00 -4.78 -8.24
CA LYS A 437 9.75 -3.72 -9.22
C LYS A 437 8.26 -3.63 -9.52
N GLN A 438 7.65 -2.48 -9.27
CA GLN A 438 6.22 -2.24 -9.50
C GLN A 438 5.29 -3.30 -8.85
N GLY A 439 5.59 -3.69 -7.62
CA GLY A 439 4.85 -4.73 -6.91
C GLY A 439 5.19 -6.18 -7.30
N LYS A 440 5.97 -6.38 -8.36
CA LYS A 440 6.41 -7.70 -8.84
C LYS A 440 7.69 -8.13 -8.15
N LEU A 441 7.66 -9.25 -7.47
CA LEU A 441 8.80 -9.88 -6.80
C LEU A 441 9.39 -10.96 -7.73
N GLU A 442 10.70 -10.94 -7.91
CA GLU A 442 11.42 -11.90 -8.77
C GLU A 442 12.66 -12.43 -8.05
N LYS A 443 12.87 -13.74 -8.05
CA LYS A 443 14.15 -14.35 -7.60
C LYS A 443 15.23 -14.03 -8.62
N ILE A 444 16.39 -13.60 -8.13
CA ILE A 444 17.52 -13.19 -8.95
C ILE A 444 18.83 -13.74 -8.39
N LEU A 445 19.86 -13.74 -9.22
CA LEU A 445 21.22 -14.09 -8.82
C LEU A 445 22.02 -12.83 -8.42
N SER A 446 23.06 -13.00 -7.62
CA SER A 446 24.02 -11.93 -7.31
C SER A 446 24.65 -11.30 -8.56
N THR A 447 24.84 -12.10 -9.61
CA THR A 447 25.30 -11.64 -10.93
C THR A 447 24.34 -10.68 -11.61
N ASP A 448 23.02 -10.83 -11.38
CA ASP A 448 22.02 -9.93 -11.96
C ASP A 448 22.03 -8.59 -11.26
N ILE A 449 22.24 -8.56 -9.94
CA ILE A 449 22.47 -7.33 -9.17
C ILE A 449 23.70 -6.59 -9.73
N LYS A 450 24.81 -7.31 -9.96
CA LYS A 450 26.03 -6.72 -10.50
C LYS A 450 25.84 -6.18 -11.91
N LYS A 451 25.14 -6.88 -12.79
CA LYS A 451 24.77 -6.40 -14.13
C LYS A 451 23.94 -5.13 -14.05
N TYR A 452 22.93 -5.10 -13.16
CA TYR A 452 22.11 -3.91 -12.93
C TYR A 452 22.96 -2.68 -12.55
N VAL A 453 23.94 -2.86 -11.64
CA VAL A 453 24.83 -1.76 -11.23
C VAL A 453 25.69 -1.27 -12.39
N LEU A 454 26.21 -2.17 -13.22
CA LEU A 454 26.99 -1.80 -14.41
C LEU A 454 26.15 -1.00 -15.40
N GLU A 455 24.94 -1.46 -15.72
CA GLU A 455 24.00 -0.75 -16.61
C GLU A 455 23.62 0.62 -16.03
N TRP A 456 23.41 0.71 -14.72
CA TRP A 456 23.10 1.97 -14.06
C TRP A 456 24.28 2.96 -14.14
N ILE A 457 25.54 2.51 -13.95
CA ILE A 457 26.74 3.35 -14.08
C ILE A 457 26.87 3.82 -15.52
N ASP A 458 26.73 2.93 -16.50
CA ASP A 458 26.85 3.25 -17.92
C ASP A 458 25.81 4.33 -18.33
N ASN A 459 24.59 4.27 -17.78
CA ASN A 459 23.53 5.22 -18.10
C ASN A 459 23.60 6.55 -17.34
N LYS A 460 24.21 6.56 -16.14
CA LYS A 460 24.17 7.74 -15.26
C LYS A 460 25.51 8.46 -15.10
N VAL A 461 26.57 7.74 -15.05
CA VAL A 461 27.88 8.27 -14.60
C VAL A 461 28.91 8.30 -15.71
N TYR A 462 28.86 7.34 -16.62
CA TYR A 462 29.85 7.14 -17.69
C TYR A 462 31.31 7.34 -17.21
N ASN A 463 31.71 6.59 -16.18
CA ASN A 463 33.05 6.62 -15.63
C ASN A 463 33.68 5.23 -15.69
N GLU A 464 34.65 5.07 -16.61
CA GLU A 464 35.29 3.78 -16.87
C GLU A 464 35.98 3.19 -15.63
N GLN A 465 36.64 4.02 -14.82
CA GLN A 465 37.36 3.55 -13.63
C GLN A 465 36.38 3.00 -12.59
N VAL A 466 35.25 3.70 -12.37
CA VAL A 466 34.17 3.22 -11.48
C VAL A 466 33.56 1.92 -12.02
N ARG A 467 33.28 1.88 -13.32
CA ARG A 467 32.77 0.69 -14.00
C ARG A 467 33.71 -0.51 -13.83
N ASN A 468 34.98 -0.32 -14.14
CA ASN A 468 35.99 -1.38 -14.04
C ASN A 468 36.16 -1.87 -12.58
N ARG A 469 36.05 -0.95 -11.63
CA ARG A 469 36.13 -1.31 -10.22
C ARG A 469 34.96 -2.20 -9.77
N VAL A 470 33.75 -2.06 -10.34
CA VAL A 470 32.59 -2.93 -10.04
C VAL A 470 32.89 -4.38 -10.40
N PHE A 471 33.59 -4.65 -11.51
CA PHE A 471 33.93 -6.03 -11.90
C PHE A 471 34.78 -6.76 -10.86
N SER A 472 35.69 -6.06 -10.19
CA SER A 472 36.63 -6.65 -9.24
C SER A 472 36.22 -6.52 -7.76
N ALA A 473 35.17 -5.75 -7.46
CA ALA A 473 34.83 -5.41 -6.08
C ALA A 473 34.16 -6.56 -5.34
N ALA A 474 34.67 -6.88 -4.16
CA ALA A 474 34.08 -7.84 -3.23
C ALA A 474 32.69 -7.44 -2.75
N ALA A 475 32.39 -6.13 -2.72
CA ALA A 475 31.08 -5.59 -2.29
C ALA A 475 29.89 -6.14 -3.09
N PHE A 476 30.09 -6.68 -4.29
CA PHE A 476 29.07 -7.29 -5.14
C PHE A 476 29.12 -8.83 -5.13
N GLN A 477 29.90 -9.43 -4.24
CA GLN A 477 29.87 -10.89 -4.01
C GLN A 477 28.71 -11.28 -3.11
N PRO A 478 28.21 -12.53 -3.22
CA PRO A 478 27.09 -13.02 -2.43
C PRO A 478 27.23 -12.75 -0.92
N SER A 479 28.44 -12.97 -0.38
CA SER A 479 28.74 -12.75 1.05
C SER A 479 28.46 -11.33 1.55
N HIS A 480 28.69 -10.31 0.73
CA HIS A 480 28.41 -8.92 1.08
C HIS A 480 26.96 -8.53 0.78
N LEU A 481 26.40 -9.08 -0.31
CA LEU A 481 25.00 -8.83 -0.70
C LEU A 481 23.99 -9.44 0.28
N LYS A 482 24.38 -10.45 1.07
CA LYS A 482 23.58 -10.98 2.19
C LYS A 482 23.24 -9.91 3.25
N MET A 483 23.94 -8.78 3.28
CA MET A 483 23.63 -7.64 4.13
C MET A 483 22.46 -6.78 3.63
N LEU A 484 21.86 -7.09 2.47
CA LEU A 484 20.62 -6.48 2.04
C LEU A 484 19.50 -6.79 3.04
N PRO A 485 18.59 -5.85 3.27
CA PRO A 485 17.44 -6.09 4.15
C PRO A 485 16.63 -7.31 3.69
N ILE A 486 16.10 -8.05 4.64
CA ILE A 486 15.19 -9.16 4.37
C ILE A 486 13.87 -8.58 3.86
N PHE A 487 13.31 -9.21 2.83
CA PHE A 487 11.97 -8.90 2.36
C PHE A 487 10.95 -9.47 3.36
N ASP A 488 10.24 -8.60 4.06
CA ASP A 488 9.35 -8.94 5.20
C ASP A 488 7.87 -8.70 4.93
N LYS A 489 7.51 -8.42 3.66
CA LYS A 489 6.12 -8.10 3.32
C LYS A 489 5.34 -9.35 2.96
N ASP A 490 4.06 -9.36 3.38
CA ASP A 490 3.13 -10.40 3.01
C ASP A 490 2.87 -10.40 1.49
N ILE A 491 3.08 -11.55 0.87
CA ILE A 491 2.83 -11.82 -0.55
C ILE A 491 1.64 -12.75 -0.76
N THR A 492 0.86 -13.00 0.29
CA THR A 492 -0.34 -13.83 0.20
C THR A 492 -1.43 -13.10 -0.56
N ASN A 493 -1.78 -13.64 -1.72
CA ASN A 493 -2.69 -13.01 -2.68
C ASN A 493 -4.13 -13.52 -2.57
N TYR A 494 -4.46 -14.22 -1.49
CA TYR A 494 -5.78 -14.77 -1.23
C TYR A 494 -6.09 -14.76 0.27
N GLY A 495 -7.37 -14.83 0.58
CA GLY A 495 -7.87 -14.95 1.93
C GLY A 495 -9.31 -15.45 1.90
N ARG A 496 -9.95 -15.56 3.06
CA ARG A 496 -11.33 -16.07 3.18
C ARG A 496 -12.34 -15.30 2.32
N SER A 497 -12.14 -13.99 2.14
CA SER A 497 -13.10 -13.09 1.49
C SER A 497 -12.58 -12.47 0.19
N TYR A 498 -11.38 -12.80 -0.25
CA TYR A 498 -10.81 -12.25 -1.46
C TYR A 498 -9.82 -13.21 -2.12
N GLN A 499 -9.64 -13.00 -3.44
CA GLN A 499 -8.67 -13.67 -4.29
C GLN A 499 -8.13 -12.68 -5.32
N TRP A 500 -6.82 -12.67 -5.50
CA TRP A 500 -6.17 -11.95 -6.58
C TRP A 500 -5.77 -12.89 -7.72
N TYR A 501 -5.88 -12.38 -8.94
CA TYR A 501 -5.31 -12.97 -10.15
C TYR A 501 -4.52 -11.91 -10.90
N PHE A 502 -3.36 -12.30 -11.40
CA PHE A 502 -2.45 -11.41 -12.12
C PHE A 502 -2.37 -11.85 -13.58
N PHE A 503 -2.90 -11.04 -14.49
CA PHE A 503 -2.84 -11.28 -15.94
C PHE A 503 -1.79 -10.40 -16.58
N ALA A 504 -1.47 -10.63 -17.88
CA ALA A 504 -0.45 -9.87 -18.58
C ALA A 504 -0.73 -8.36 -18.60
N ASN A 505 -2.00 -7.97 -18.73
CA ASN A 505 -2.43 -6.57 -18.82
C ASN A 505 -2.85 -5.93 -17.49
N GLU A 506 -3.40 -6.70 -16.54
CA GLU A 506 -3.95 -6.15 -15.29
C GLU A 506 -4.14 -7.21 -14.19
N ALA A 507 -4.24 -6.74 -12.95
CA ALA A 507 -4.57 -7.56 -11.80
C ALA A 507 -6.07 -7.48 -11.51
N ILE A 508 -6.68 -8.62 -11.18
CA ILE A 508 -8.09 -8.72 -10.84
C ILE A 508 -8.22 -9.10 -9.37
N LYS A 509 -9.01 -8.34 -8.62
CA LYS A 509 -9.41 -8.68 -7.26
C LYS A 509 -10.86 -9.17 -7.27
N ILE A 510 -11.08 -10.37 -6.80
CA ILE A 510 -12.41 -10.97 -6.65
C ILE A 510 -12.77 -10.98 -5.17
N GLN A 511 -13.95 -10.49 -4.84
CA GLN A 511 -14.55 -10.51 -3.51
C GLN A 511 -15.98 -11.04 -3.63
N LYS A 512 -16.66 -11.28 -2.51
CA LYS A 512 -18.03 -11.86 -2.48
C LYS A 512 -18.99 -11.17 -3.46
N ASP A 513 -19.00 -9.84 -3.45
CA ASP A 513 -20.00 -9.04 -4.18
C ASP A 513 -19.39 -8.11 -5.23
N SER A 514 -18.09 -8.26 -5.54
CA SER A 514 -17.39 -7.39 -6.48
C SER A 514 -16.20 -8.03 -7.17
N ILE A 515 -15.98 -7.61 -8.41
CA ILE A 515 -14.76 -7.88 -9.18
C ILE A 515 -14.18 -6.54 -9.60
N ALA A 516 -12.93 -6.27 -9.25
CA ALA A 516 -12.26 -5.01 -9.56
C ALA A 516 -10.97 -5.27 -10.34
N SER A 517 -10.73 -4.44 -11.37
CA SER A 517 -9.53 -4.47 -12.21
C SER A 517 -8.56 -3.36 -11.80
N TYR A 518 -7.26 -3.66 -11.82
CA TYR A 518 -6.18 -2.75 -11.46
C TYR A 518 -5.04 -2.83 -12.48
N LYS A 519 -4.66 -1.70 -13.03
CA LYS A 519 -3.46 -1.61 -13.85
C LYS A 519 -2.20 -1.77 -13.00
N TYR A 520 -1.12 -2.31 -13.58
CA TYR A 520 0.20 -2.43 -12.93
C TYR A 520 0.91 -1.07 -12.78
N SER A 521 0.18 -0.01 -12.52
CA SER A 521 0.69 1.30 -12.17
C SER A 521 0.67 1.49 -10.66
N GLY A 522 1.21 2.58 -10.14
CA GLY A 522 1.36 2.85 -8.71
C GLY A 522 0.11 2.77 -7.82
N ALA A 523 -1.07 2.51 -8.39
CA ALA A 523 -2.31 2.26 -7.66
C ALA A 523 -2.41 0.83 -7.08
N LEU A 524 -1.63 -0.13 -7.62
CA LEU A 524 -1.63 -1.51 -7.15
C LEU A 524 -0.77 -1.64 -5.88
N LYS A 525 -1.41 -1.80 -4.73
CA LYS A 525 -0.73 -1.90 -3.41
C LYS A 525 -0.41 -3.33 -2.99
N VAL A 526 -0.69 -4.32 -3.82
CA VAL A 526 -0.39 -5.72 -3.54
C VAL A 526 0.98 -6.08 -4.14
N GLN A 527 1.71 -6.99 -3.45
CA GLN A 527 2.97 -7.55 -3.94
C GLN A 527 2.77 -9.03 -4.24
N PHE A 528 3.40 -9.49 -5.31
CA PHE A 528 3.19 -10.84 -5.80
C PHE A 528 4.42 -11.33 -6.59
N TRP A 529 4.57 -12.64 -6.73
CA TRP A 529 5.63 -13.22 -7.53
C TRP A 529 5.39 -12.97 -9.03
N LYS A 530 6.41 -12.50 -9.73
CA LYS A 530 6.37 -12.27 -11.19
C LYS A 530 5.92 -13.51 -11.96
N ASP A 531 6.27 -14.67 -11.50
CA ASP A 531 5.91 -15.94 -12.12
C ASP A 531 4.45 -16.38 -11.82
N GLU A 532 3.70 -15.65 -10.98
CA GLU A 532 2.25 -15.80 -10.84
C GLU A 532 1.47 -15.14 -11.97
N ILE A 533 2.13 -14.35 -12.82
CA ILE A 533 1.47 -13.71 -13.94
C ILE A 533 1.00 -14.75 -14.95
N ILE A 534 -0.28 -14.73 -15.23
CA ILE A 534 -0.93 -15.52 -16.27
C ILE A 534 -0.67 -14.83 -17.61
N ASN A 535 0.04 -15.49 -18.54
CA ASN A 535 0.59 -14.90 -19.77
C ASN A 535 -0.45 -14.66 -20.87
N HIS A 536 -1.64 -14.20 -20.51
CA HIS A 536 -2.62 -13.70 -21.47
C HIS A 536 -3.37 -12.50 -20.90
N ASN A 537 -3.99 -11.73 -21.79
CA ASN A 537 -4.79 -10.57 -21.40
C ASN A 537 -6.18 -11.02 -20.94
N ILE A 538 -6.76 -10.25 -20.04
CA ILE A 538 -8.13 -10.42 -19.58
C ILE A 538 -8.94 -9.15 -19.87
N SER A 539 -10.23 -9.33 -20.09
CA SER A 539 -11.24 -8.27 -20.04
C SER A 539 -12.43 -8.77 -19.24
N LEU A 540 -12.98 -7.92 -18.38
CA LEU A 540 -14.18 -8.25 -17.62
C LEU A 540 -15.39 -8.15 -18.55
N LEU A 541 -16.24 -9.16 -18.48
CA LEU A 541 -17.53 -9.21 -19.17
C LEU A 541 -18.66 -8.92 -18.17
N THR A 542 -19.86 -8.66 -18.68
CA THR A 542 -21.06 -8.57 -17.87
C THR A 542 -21.38 -9.93 -17.22
N PRO A 543 -22.09 -9.97 -16.09
CA PRO A 543 -22.46 -11.22 -15.42
C PRO A 543 -23.18 -12.17 -16.39
N PHE A 544 -22.83 -13.47 -16.33
CA PHE A 544 -23.43 -14.50 -17.19
C PHE A 544 -24.74 -15.03 -16.64
N PHE A 545 -24.93 -14.97 -15.32
CA PHE A 545 -26.11 -15.51 -14.64
C PHE A 545 -26.39 -14.74 -13.37
N GLU A 546 -27.61 -14.89 -12.89
CA GLU A 546 -28.04 -14.51 -11.55
C GLU A 546 -28.73 -15.69 -10.85
N LYS A 547 -28.63 -15.74 -9.53
CA LYS A 547 -29.39 -16.67 -8.69
C LYS A 547 -30.58 -15.94 -8.10
N TYR A 548 -31.75 -16.63 -8.07
CA TYR A 548 -32.93 -16.13 -7.42
C TYR A 548 -33.62 -17.25 -6.65
N THR A 549 -34.51 -16.92 -5.75
CA THR A 549 -35.35 -17.88 -5.04
C THR A 549 -36.76 -17.82 -5.63
N ASP A 550 -37.30 -18.98 -6.04
CA ASP A 550 -38.63 -19.07 -6.55
C ASP A 550 -39.70 -19.05 -5.43
N GLU A 551 -40.97 -19.06 -5.80
CA GLU A 551 -42.11 -19.05 -4.87
C GLU A 551 -42.17 -20.27 -3.93
N GLN A 552 -41.49 -21.36 -4.32
CA GLN A 552 -41.41 -22.61 -3.53
C GLN A 552 -40.16 -22.64 -2.63
N GLY A 553 -39.38 -21.54 -2.56
CA GLY A 553 -38.19 -21.44 -1.74
C GLY A 553 -36.94 -22.14 -2.36
N ARG A 554 -37.01 -22.58 -3.62
CA ARG A 554 -35.91 -23.25 -4.30
C ARG A 554 -34.95 -22.24 -4.93
N THR A 555 -33.65 -22.50 -4.86
CA THR A 555 -32.65 -21.69 -5.57
C THR A 555 -32.68 -22.03 -7.06
N ARG A 556 -32.87 -21.04 -7.90
CA ARG A 556 -32.92 -21.14 -9.37
C ARG A 556 -31.79 -20.30 -9.99
N ILE A 557 -31.48 -20.55 -11.26
CA ILE A 557 -30.51 -19.84 -12.05
C ILE A 557 -31.15 -19.23 -13.29
N LYS A 558 -30.87 -17.94 -13.55
CA LYS A 558 -31.25 -17.26 -14.77
C LYS A 558 -30.01 -16.89 -15.56
N ILE A 559 -29.94 -17.31 -16.81
CA ILE A 559 -28.84 -17.00 -17.74
C ILE A 559 -29.07 -15.59 -18.30
N LEU A 560 -28.10 -14.69 -18.09
CA LEU A 560 -28.16 -13.29 -18.51
C LEU A 560 -27.48 -13.08 -19.86
N ASN A 561 -26.31 -13.68 -20.08
CA ASN A 561 -25.64 -13.66 -21.37
C ASN A 561 -24.89 -14.97 -21.66
N LYS A 562 -24.50 -15.16 -22.93
CA LYS A 562 -23.87 -16.38 -23.45
C LYS A 562 -22.57 -16.06 -24.22
N ASP A 563 -21.90 -14.95 -23.90
CA ASP A 563 -20.73 -14.49 -24.64
C ASP A 563 -19.48 -15.36 -24.43
N SER A 564 -19.47 -16.17 -23.37
CA SER A 564 -18.39 -17.10 -23.08
C SER A 564 -18.63 -18.49 -23.64
N ASN A 565 -17.75 -18.97 -24.52
CA ASN A 565 -17.79 -20.35 -25.00
C ASN A 565 -17.58 -21.37 -23.88
N TYR A 566 -16.79 -21.04 -22.86
CA TYR A 566 -16.62 -21.89 -21.70
C TYR A 566 -17.95 -22.05 -20.93
N PHE A 567 -18.69 -20.96 -20.73
CA PHE A 567 -19.99 -21.00 -20.08
C PHE A 567 -21.03 -21.78 -20.92
N LYS A 568 -21.04 -21.63 -22.25
CA LYS A 568 -21.86 -22.45 -23.13
C LYS A 568 -21.60 -23.95 -22.97
N VAL A 569 -20.33 -24.35 -22.79
CA VAL A 569 -20.00 -25.76 -22.51
C VAL A 569 -20.51 -26.21 -21.15
N LEU A 570 -20.44 -25.36 -20.11
CA LEU A 570 -21.04 -25.67 -18.81
C LEU A 570 -22.54 -25.91 -18.90
N ILE A 571 -23.27 -25.06 -19.63
CA ILE A 571 -24.70 -25.22 -19.90
C ILE A 571 -24.97 -26.55 -20.60
N ASN A 572 -24.34 -26.79 -21.75
CA ASN A 572 -24.58 -28.00 -22.54
C ASN A 572 -24.25 -29.27 -21.76
N SER A 573 -23.13 -29.31 -21.05
CA SER A 573 -22.77 -30.47 -20.23
C SER A 573 -23.65 -30.66 -19.00
N SER A 574 -24.54 -29.72 -18.69
CA SER A 574 -25.53 -29.80 -17.61
C SER A 574 -26.91 -30.21 -18.09
N ARG A 575 -27.15 -30.28 -19.38
CA ARG A 575 -28.38 -30.74 -20.00
C ARG A 575 -28.43 -32.27 -20.00
N ILE A 576 -28.75 -32.85 -18.84
CA ILE A 576 -28.70 -34.32 -18.64
C ILE A 576 -29.82 -35.06 -19.41
N TYR A 577 -30.88 -34.36 -19.78
CA TYR A 577 -32.00 -34.87 -20.58
C TYR A 577 -31.93 -34.45 -22.04
N TRP A 578 -30.73 -34.15 -22.58
CA TRP A 578 -30.49 -33.60 -23.91
C TRP A 578 -31.10 -34.45 -25.04
N GLU A 579 -31.19 -35.75 -24.92
CA GLU A 579 -31.77 -36.66 -25.91
C GLU A 579 -33.26 -36.39 -26.13
N ARG A 580 -34.02 -35.99 -25.12
CA ARG A 580 -35.41 -35.58 -25.22
C ARG A 580 -35.57 -34.12 -25.60
N ASP A 581 -34.66 -33.32 -25.21
CA ASP A 581 -34.63 -31.89 -25.43
C ASP A 581 -34.23 -31.56 -26.90
N ALA A 582 -33.39 -32.38 -27.51
CA ALA A 582 -32.82 -32.19 -28.84
C ALA A 582 -33.62 -32.89 -29.94
N ASN A 583 -34.97 -32.78 -29.95
CA ASN A 583 -35.75 -33.14 -31.13
C ASN A 583 -35.23 -32.35 -32.36
N GLU A 584 -35.09 -32.99 -33.50
CA GLU A 584 -34.49 -32.35 -34.70
C GLU A 584 -35.19 -31.07 -35.14
N GLU A 585 -36.50 -30.96 -34.84
CA GLU A 585 -37.33 -29.77 -35.11
C GLU A 585 -37.02 -28.58 -34.14
N HIS A 586 -36.40 -28.82 -33.01
CA HIS A 586 -36.18 -27.81 -31.94
C HIS A 586 -34.69 -27.51 -31.64
N LYS A 587 -33.77 -28.13 -32.35
CA LYS A 587 -32.31 -27.96 -32.16
C LYS A 587 -31.86 -26.50 -32.17
N ASP A 588 -32.53 -25.65 -32.92
CA ASP A 588 -32.15 -24.25 -33.11
C ASP A 588 -32.95 -23.27 -32.25
N LEU A 589 -34.01 -23.72 -31.56
CA LEU A 589 -34.94 -22.85 -30.84
C LEU A 589 -34.40 -22.41 -29.46
N ASN A 590 -33.55 -23.20 -28.86
CA ASN A 590 -32.94 -22.84 -27.54
C ASN A 590 -31.45 -23.19 -27.43
N PRO A 591 -30.61 -22.58 -28.30
CA PRO A 591 -29.18 -22.87 -28.28
C PRO A 591 -28.57 -22.43 -26.92
N PHE A 592 -27.93 -23.37 -26.21
CA PHE A 592 -27.38 -23.16 -24.90
C PHE A 592 -28.40 -22.69 -23.84
N GLY A 593 -29.64 -23.14 -23.94
CA GLY A 593 -30.66 -23.02 -22.90
C GLY A 593 -30.52 -24.13 -21.86
N ILE A 594 -30.72 -23.84 -20.58
CA ILE A 594 -30.68 -24.86 -19.52
C ILE A 594 -32.06 -25.48 -19.27
N ALA A 595 -33.13 -24.77 -19.58
CA ALA A 595 -34.50 -25.24 -19.51
C ALA A 595 -35.07 -25.50 -20.90
N SER A 596 -36.01 -26.44 -21.02
CA SER A 596 -36.70 -26.79 -22.26
C SER A 596 -38.19 -27.02 -21.98
N GLU A 597 -39.02 -26.66 -22.97
CA GLU A 597 -40.49 -26.91 -22.95
C GLU A 597 -40.83 -28.41 -23.04
N ASN A 598 -39.91 -29.23 -23.57
CA ASN A 598 -40.09 -30.67 -23.66
C ASN A 598 -39.79 -31.44 -22.39
N LEU A 599 -39.40 -30.76 -21.32
CA LEU A 599 -39.06 -31.34 -20.01
C LEU A 599 -40.08 -30.91 -18.98
N THR A 600 -40.29 -31.77 -18.01
CA THR A 600 -41.08 -31.42 -16.83
C THR A 600 -40.35 -30.37 -15.98
N GLU A 601 -41.09 -29.67 -15.12
CA GLU A 601 -40.53 -28.70 -14.18
C GLU A 601 -39.43 -29.32 -13.28
N ALA A 602 -39.65 -30.56 -12.84
CA ALA A 602 -38.67 -31.27 -12.02
C ALA A 602 -37.36 -31.56 -12.78
N GLU A 603 -37.46 -31.95 -14.04
CA GLU A 603 -36.29 -32.23 -14.90
C GLU A 603 -35.56 -30.95 -15.28
N ASN A 604 -36.27 -29.86 -15.56
CA ASN A 604 -35.68 -28.57 -15.77
C ASN A 604 -34.91 -28.08 -14.53
N TYR A 605 -35.52 -28.25 -13.36
CA TYR A 605 -34.87 -27.90 -12.09
C TYR A 605 -33.61 -28.72 -11.84
N GLU A 606 -33.65 -30.04 -12.12
CA GLU A 606 -32.48 -30.91 -12.00
C GLU A 606 -31.33 -30.47 -12.90
N GLN A 607 -31.60 -30.07 -14.14
CA GLN A 607 -30.57 -29.50 -15.05
C GLN A 607 -29.98 -28.19 -14.52
N GLU A 608 -30.82 -27.31 -13.94
CA GLU A 608 -30.36 -26.09 -13.29
C GLU A 608 -29.42 -26.39 -12.10
N LEU A 609 -29.79 -27.38 -11.27
CA LEU A 609 -28.94 -27.83 -10.15
C LEU A 609 -27.58 -28.36 -10.64
N HIS A 610 -27.56 -29.13 -11.72
CA HIS A 610 -26.33 -29.61 -12.34
C HIS A 610 -25.45 -28.45 -12.80
N LEU A 611 -26.02 -27.42 -13.44
CA LEU A 611 -25.28 -26.23 -13.85
C LEU A 611 -24.74 -25.45 -12.64
N MET A 612 -25.57 -25.20 -11.64
CA MET A 612 -25.17 -24.50 -10.41
C MET A 612 -24.05 -25.24 -9.68
N ASN A 613 -24.13 -26.58 -9.60
CA ASN A 613 -23.09 -27.40 -8.99
C ASN A 613 -21.76 -27.30 -9.75
N LYS A 614 -21.78 -27.33 -11.10
CA LYS A 614 -20.58 -27.14 -11.92
C LYS A 614 -19.96 -25.76 -11.73
N ILE A 615 -20.80 -24.71 -11.69
CA ILE A 615 -20.32 -23.35 -11.43
C ILE A 615 -19.68 -23.26 -10.03
N TYR A 616 -20.31 -23.88 -9.03
CA TYR A 616 -19.75 -23.95 -7.67
C TYR A 616 -18.39 -24.68 -7.65
N CYS A 617 -18.29 -25.85 -8.30
CA CYS A 617 -17.05 -26.61 -8.40
C CYS A 617 -15.93 -25.81 -9.10
N VAL A 618 -16.25 -25.10 -10.18
CA VAL A 618 -15.29 -24.21 -10.86
C VAL A 618 -14.82 -23.11 -9.91
N GLY A 619 -15.72 -22.44 -9.23
CA GLY A 619 -15.39 -21.40 -8.25
C GLY A 619 -14.54 -21.93 -7.09
N TYR A 620 -14.89 -23.12 -6.58
CA TYR A 620 -14.13 -23.77 -5.51
C TYR A 620 -12.69 -24.14 -5.94
N MET A 621 -12.51 -24.69 -7.15
CA MET A 621 -11.18 -25.02 -7.68
C MET A 621 -10.34 -23.77 -7.98
N LEU A 622 -10.96 -22.65 -8.34
CA LEU A 622 -10.27 -21.38 -8.57
C LEU A 622 -9.85 -20.71 -7.26
N HIS A 623 -10.63 -20.82 -6.19
CA HIS A 623 -10.35 -20.17 -4.90
C HIS A 623 -9.24 -20.91 -4.16
N GLN A 624 -8.15 -20.18 -3.80
CA GLN A 624 -6.97 -20.78 -3.17
C GLN A 624 -7.09 -20.96 -1.65
N HIS A 625 -7.95 -20.18 -0.99
CA HIS A 625 -8.18 -20.33 0.44
C HIS A 625 -9.05 -21.55 0.72
N LYS A 626 -8.54 -22.47 1.52
CA LYS A 626 -9.26 -23.65 2.00
C LYS A 626 -9.27 -23.66 3.51
N ARG A 627 -10.36 -24.21 4.08
CA ARG A 627 -10.43 -24.50 5.51
C ARG A 627 -10.00 -25.95 5.73
N GLU A 628 -9.16 -26.20 6.69
CA GLU A 628 -8.75 -27.56 7.06
C GLU A 628 -9.95 -28.44 7.40
N SER A 629 -10.96 -27.86 8.07
CA SER A 629 -12.21 -28.58 8.46
C SER A 629 -13.19 -28.81 7.31
N GLU A 630 -13.04 -28.15 6.16
CA GLU A 630 -14.00 -28.16 5.05
C GLU A 630 -13.29 -28.24 3.69
N SER A 631 -12.36 -29.17 3.54
CA SER A 631 -11.64 -29.41 2.31
C SER A 631 -12.31 -30.47 1.46
N PHE A 632 -12.50 -30.23 0.17
CA PHE A 632 -13.16 -31.14 -0.77
C PHE A 632 -12.27 -31.50 -1.95
N ILE A 633 -12.51 -32.70 -2.48
CA ILE A 633 -12.05 -33.13 -3.81
C ILE A 633 -13.22 -32.95 -4.78
N VAL A 634 -12.95 -32.38 -5.95
CA VAL A 634 -13.93 -32.34 -7.04
C VAL A 634 -13.72 -33.56 -7.93
N ILE A 635 -14.75 -34.42 -8.02
CA ILE A 635 -14.73 -35.63 -8.84
C ILE A 635 -15.68 -35.43 -10.01
N GLY A 636 -15.16 -35.53 -11.25
CA GLY A 636 -15.97 -35.51 -12.46
C GLY A 636 -16.26 -36.91 -12.96
N THR A 637 -17.54 -37.31 -12.99
CA THR A 637 -18.00 -38.62 -13.50
C THR A 637 -18.98 -38.44 -14.65
N ASP A 638 -19.19 -39.47 -15.46
CA ASP A 638 -20.26 -39.48 -16.46
C ASP A 638 -21.59 -39.84 -15.82
N TYR A 639 -22.67 -39.15 -16.23
CA TYR A 639 -24.02 -39.37 -15.69
C TYR A 639 -24.55 -40.81 -15.97
N LYS A 640 -24.17 -41.39 -17.10
CA LYS A 640 -24.60 -42.75 -17.51
C LYS A 640 -23.72 -43.87 -16.95
N GLY A 641 -22.81 -43.60 -16.02
CA GLY A 641 -21.88 -44.58 -15.42
C GLY A 641 -22.47 -45.58 -14.46
N GLY A 642 -23.80 -45.72 -14.37
CA GLY A 642 -24.48 -46.76 -13.59
C GLY A 642 -24.39 -48.14 -14.27
N ASN A 643 -23.68 -49.06 -13.66
CA ASN A 643 -23.73 -50.54 -13.89
C ASN A 643 -23.00 -51.15 -15.09
N SER A 644 -22.26 -50.49 -15.93
CA SER A 644 -21.41 -51.20 -16.91
C SER A 644 -19.93 -51.03 -16.62
N VAL A 645 -19.31 -52.02 -16.08
CA VAL A 645 -17.87 -52.13 -15.71
C VAL A 645 -16.94 -52.03 -16.95
N LYS A 646 -17.44 -51.83 -18.15
CA LYS A 646 -16.67 -51.93 -19.40
C LYS A 646 -16.68 -50.72 -20.35
N GLY A 647 -17.33 -49.62 -20.01
CA GLY A 647 -17.44 -48.50 -20.94
C GLY A 647 -16.74 -47.23 -20.45
N SER A 648 -15.58 -46.91 -20.96
CA SER A 648 -15.01 -45.56 -20.89
C SER A 648 -15.76 -44.69 -21.91
N TYR A 649 -16.60 -43.77 -21.42
CA TYR A 649 -17.32 -42.82 -22.29
C TYR A 649 -16.51 -41.53 -22.43
N GLY A 650 -15.74 -41.41 -23.50
CA GLY A 650 -15.09 -40.17 -23.88
C GLY A 650 -16.08 -39.15 -24.46
N GLY A 651 -15.71 -37.87 -24.48
CA GLY A 651 -16.46 -36.82 -25.21
C GLY A 651 -17.48 -36.02 -24.37
N THR A 652 -17.64 -36.32 -23.05
CA THR A 652 -18.60 -35.63 -22.19
C THR A 652 -18.14 -34.27 -21.62
N GLY A 653 -16.93 -33.81 -21.98
CA GLY A 653 -16.42 -32.48 -21.61
C GLY A 653 -15.74 -32.37 -20.25
N LYS A 654 -15.55 -33.48 -19.48
CA LYS A 654 -14.89 -33.45 -18.17
C LYS A 654 -13.50 -32.78 -18.18
N SER A 655 -12.61 -33.27 -19.05
CA SER A 655 -11.26 -32.72 -19.17
C SER A 655 -11.27 -31.28 -19.74
N PHE A 656 -12.25 -30.91 -20.56
CA PHE A 656 -12.41 -29.55 -21.06
C PHE A 656 -12.71 -28.55 -19.91
N LEU A 657 -13.59 -28.93 -19.00
CA LEU A 657 -13.91 -28.09 -17.81
C LEU A 657 -12.65 -27.78 -17.01
N VAL A 658 -11.85 -28.80 -16.67
CA VAL A 658 -10.62 -28.61 -15.89
C VAL A 658 -9.55 -27.88 -16.69
N ASN A 659 -9.45 -28.13 -18.00
CA ASN A 659 -8.49 -27.42 -18.88
C ASN A 659 -8.75 -25.91 -18.95
N GLY A 660 -9.99 -25.46 -18.85
CA GLY A 660 -10.32 -24.05 -18.71
C GLY A 660 -9.74 -23.45 -17.42
N ILE A 661 -9.93 -24.15 -16.29
CA ILE A 661 -9.39 -23.72 -14.97
C ILE A 661 -7.86 -23.72 -15.00
N ARG A 662 -7.22 -24.69 -15.62
CA ARG A 662 -5.75 -24.78 -15.77
C ARG A 662 -5.13 -23.59 -16.51
N LYS A 663 -5.90 -22.83 -17.30
CA LYS A 663 -5.46 -21.57 -17.90
C LYS A 663 -5.40 -20.39 -16.89
N MET A 664 -6.08 -20.55 -15.77
CA MET A 664 -6.17 -19.53 -14.72
C MET A 664 -5.27 -19.79 -13.52
N LEU A 665 -4.74 -21.02 -13.39
CA LEU A 665 -3.94 -21.45 -12.23
C LEU A 665 -2.69 -22.20 -12.65
N LYS A 666 -1.63 -22.12 -11.84
CA LYS A 666 -0.50 -23.05 -11.93
C LYS A 666 -0.99 -24.45 -11.58
N SER A 667 -1.04 -25.33 -12.55
CA SER A 667 -1.63 -26.64 -12.40
C SER A 667 -0.64 -27.74 -12.80
N LYS A 668 -0.78 -28.89 -12.14
CA LYS A 668 -0.11 -30.12 -12.51
C LYS A 668 -1.10 -31.15 -13.04
N TYR A 669 -0.86 -31.62 -14.24
CA TYR A 669 -1.57 -32.76 -14.82
C TYR A 669 -0.84 -34.07 -14.47
N ILE A 670 -1.61 -35.06 -14.03
CA ILE A 670 -1.12 -36.42 -13.73
C ILE A 670 -2.10 -37.39 -14.38
N ASP A 671 -1.58 -38.35 -15.16
CA ASP A 671 -2.37 -39.45 -15.68
C ASP A 671 -2.71 -40.39 -14.51
N GLY A 672 -4.00 -40.46 -14.20
CA GLY A 672 -4.52 -41.25 -13.08
C GLY A 672 -4.24 -42.77 -13.20
N LYS A 673 -4.09 -43.29 -14.42
CA LYS A 673 -3.74 -44.70 -14.67
C LYS A 673 -2.32 -45.03 -14.20
N THR A 674 -1.44 -44.05 -14.10
CA THR A 674 -0.03 -44.24 -13.72
C THR A 674 0.21 -44.12 -12.21
N LEU A 675 -0.76 -43.67 -11.43
CA LEU A 675 -0.60 -43.41 -9.99
C LEU A 675 -0.11 -44.64 -9.22
N GLY A 676 -0.66 -45.79 -9.45
CA GLY A 676 -0.30 -47.03 -8.76
C GLY A 676 1.08 -47.63 -9.16
N ASN A 677 1.60 -47.23 -10.32
CA ASN A 677 2.84 -47.79 -10.90
C ASN A 677 4.03 -46.82 -10.80
N ASN A 678 3.82 -45.59 -10.43
CA ASN A 678 4.88 -44.58 -10.31
C ASN A 678 5.27 -44.38 -8.85
N LYS A 679 6.57 -44.60 -8.52
CA LYS A 679 7.11 -44.35 -7.17
C LYS A 679 7.06 -42.88 -6.76
N PHE A 680 7.04 -41.96 -7.70
CA PHE A 680 7.05 -40.49 -7.49
C PHE A 680 5.97 -39.80 -8.32
N PRO A 681 4.68 -40.07 -8.08
CA PRO A 681 3.60 -39.56 -8.93
C PRO A 681 3.47 -38.03 -8.84
N TYR A 682 3.97 -37.45 -7.76
CA TYR A 682 3.89 -36.00 -7.47
C TYR A 682 5.24 -35.29 -7.60
N ASP A 683 6.25 -35.88 -8.25
CA ASP A 683 7.60 -35.31 -8.37
C ASP A 683 7.70 -33.90 -8.94
N LYS A 684 6.68 -33.49 -9.70
CA LYS A 684 6.60 -32.16 -10.30
C LYS A 684 5.58 -31.23 -9.63
N VAL A 685 5.02 -31.61 -8.51
CA VAL A 685 4.19 -30.74 -7.67
C VAL A 685 5.12 -29.90 -6.81
N THR A 686 4.93 -28.60 -6.80
CA THR A 686 5.75 -27.63 -6.05
C THR A 686 4.84 -26.78 -5.16
N GLU A 687 5.42 -26.03 -4.23
CA GLU A 687 4.72 -25.05 -3.38
C GLU A 687 3.86 -24.05 -4.18
N LYS A 688 4.21 -23.83 -5.44
CA LYS A 688 3.50 -22.93 -6.36
C LYS A 688 2.36 -23.62 -7.11
N THR A 689 2.20 -24.94 -6.99
CA THR A 689 1.10 -25.67 -7.63
C THR A 689 -0.21 -25.38 -6.89
N ARG A 690 -1.20 -24.86 -7.60
CA ARG A 690 -2.51 -24.47 -7.07
C ARG A 690 -3.62 -25.46 -7.39
N LEU A 691 -3.41 -26.28 -8.42
CA LEU A 691 -4.36 -27.31 -8.83
C LEU A 691 -3.60 -28.57 -9.27
N VAL A 692 -3.92 -29.69 -8.66
CA VAL A 692 -3.49 -31.01 -9.13
C VAL A 692 -4.68 -31.66 -9.84
N PHE A 693 -4.52 -31.97 -11.12
CA PHE A 693 -5.55 -32.62 -11.94
C PHE A 693 -5.14 -34.06 -12.24
N LEU A 694 -5.94 -34.98 -11.74
CA LEU A 694 -5.80 -36.42 -11.99
C LEU A 694 -6.83 -36.79 -13.07
N ASP A 695 -6.36 -37.12 -14.25
CA ASP A 695 -7.19 -37.48 -15.38
C ASP A 695 -7.22 -38.98 -15.61
N ASP A 696 -8.33 -39.55 -16.06
CA ASP A 696 -8.50 -40.98 -16.35
C ASP A 696 -8.11 -41.92 -15.18
N MET A 697 -8.61 -41.63 -14.00
CA MET A 697 -8.32 -42.47 -12.82
C MET A 697 -8.88 -43.89 -12.97
N ASN A 698 -8.14 -44.88 -12.44
CA ASN A 698 -8.62 -46.25 -12.38
C ASN A 698 -9.85 -46.36 -11.47
N PHE A 699 -10.84 -47.13 -11.87
CA PHE A 699 -12.07 -47.35 -11.11
C PHE A 699 -11.80 -47.93 -9.70
N ASN A 700 -10.76 -48.75 -9.54
CA ASN A 700 -10.38 -49.37 -8.27
C ASN A 700 -9.42 -48.53 -7.43
N GLN A 701 -9.26 -47.27 -7.70
CA GLN A 701 -8.40 -46.37 -6.91
C GLN A 701 -8.95 -46.23 -5.50
N ASP A 702 -8.13 -46.43 -4.48
CA ASP A 702 -8.49 -46.17 -3.10
C ASP A 702 -8.47 -44.67 -2.83
N PHE A 703 -9.64 -44.07 -2.62
CA PHE A 703 -9.78 -42.64 -2.31
C PHE A 703 -9.21 -42.24 -0.95
N ARG A 704 -8.95 -43.21 -0.05
CA ARG A 704 -8.31 -42.94 1.24
C ARG A 704 -6.89 -42.42 1.07
N ASP A 705 -6.23 -42.76 -0.05
CA ASP A 705 -4.90 -42.27 -0.39
C ASP A 705 -4.84 -40.75 -0.57
N PHE A 706 -5.98 -40.13 -0.81
CA PHE A 706 -6.09 -38.67 -0.96
C PHE A 706 -6.49 -37.94 0.31
N TYR A 707 -6.94 -38.65 1.35
CA TYR A 707 -7.49 -38.01 2.55
C TYR A 707 -6.47 -37.04 3.18
N ASN A 708 -5.28 -37.51 3.48
CA ASN A 708 -4.22 -36.67 4.07
C ASN A 708 -3.79 -35.54 3.15
N LYS A 709 -3.84 -35.70 1.83
CA LYS A 709 -3.49 -34.66 0.84
C LYS A 709 -4.53 -33.56 0.72
N VAL A 710 -5.75 -33.82 1.19
CA VAL A 710 -6.87 -32.87 1.15
C VAL A 710 -7.05 -32.17 2.48
N THR A 711 -6.88 -32.89 3.60
CA THR A 711 -7.14 -32.38 4.96
C THR A 711 -5.87 -31.95 5.70
N GLY A 712 -4.69 -32.33 5.23
CA GLY A 712 -3.40 -32.00 5.83
C GLY A 712 -2.43 -31.37 4.82
N ASP A 713 -1.15 -31.45 5.14
CA ASP A 713 -0.09 -30.98 4.27
C ASP A 713 0.11 -31.92 3.07
N PHE A 714 0.30 -31.34 1.91
CA PHE A 714 0.55 -32.08 0.68
C PHE A 714 2.04 -32.42 0.57
N GLU A 715 2.42 -33.63 0.98
CA GLU A 715 3.79 -34.10 0.80
C GLU A 715 4.03 -34.59 -0.64
N ALA A 716 5.02 -33.99 -1.30
CA ALA A 716 5.52 -34.43 -2.61
C ALA A 716 6.92 -34.99 -2.51
N ASN A 717 7.08 -36.28 -2.74
CA ASN A 717 8.39 -36.91 -2.81
C ASN A 717 9.06 -36.62 -4.17
N HIS A 718 10.17 -35.93 -4.15
CA HIS A 718 10.93 -35.59 -5.36
C HIS A 718 12.00 -36.63 -5.66
N LYS A 719 12.22 -36.90 -6.95
CA LYS A 719 13.25 -37.82 -7.41
C LYS A 719 14.63 -37.14 -7.25
N GLY A 720 15.46 -37.62 -6.32
CA GLY A 720 16.83 -37.12 -6.11
C GLY A 720 16.94 -36.04 -5.02
N GLY A 721 15.96 -35.91 -4.15
CA GLY A 721 16.02 -35.11 -2.92
C GLY A 721 16.58 -35.87 -1.74
#